data_ba1f62cc41a0907c04805bd08948b356
#
_entry.id   ba1f62cc41a0907c04805bd08948b356
#
_cell.length_a   1.000
_cell.length_b   1.000
_cell.length_c   1.000
_cell.angle_alpha   90.00
_cell.angle_beta   90.00
_cell.angle_gamma   90.00
#
_symmetry.space_group_name_H-M   'P 1'
#
loop_
_entity.id
_entity.type
_entity.pdbx_description
1 polymer ?
#
loop_
_entity_poly.entity_id
_entity_poly.type
_entity_poly.pdbx_seq_one_letter_code
_entity_poly.pdbx_strand_id
1 'polypeptide(L)'
;MKVMMTLLALLLTVGINAQKIDQRLTQLVEKSAQRRAQGAEPLDPKAVNKTIAVSFNADGTIASFSGIAILKDGAECPTARLEQMGVEVRFQIGKMVALNIPADKLQALEEVEEINYVKADEMLRPTNDVARKETKADQIVETAKAAAAGLPQAYTGKGVVLGIIDQGIDYNHGAFRNADGTTRVVKAFQMDDDQGHYISATGEEITGFTTDNMTTSHGTHTAATATGTELGNGQQGVAPEVDIVLCGLDTYSSTTNIAGFIKEIFKYADEVSKPAVVSISMGSILFLHDGSDFITEAVREETVNGTKPGRVVLISSSNSAANWQSIVKSGTTKSVMGSATAVTATAPAVYNSFYTFYASDYQDFTIALKVVDTTTGEVSDIGNHVLHQKSGAVMENFNLIKDSNCETATPGKIAVVYYLNLMETAVKLDASKYRLAVVATSNDGQTLKLICNGDNNAEPCFDAPTVAGGYDFAANGWTKGTGDIAFNTNICNDAVISVGSYITRTGWKTWEGNDRGYPESTFTGKVQQIGEISDFSSWGTDDNGKNYPTIIAPGQGTISAANNYDYSTFIADANNPGGAVPNPESDEAKNFLIGNIDKFNRRNWYTLEQGTSMSCPHAAGIIALWLQAKPTLTVNEIKSVLKETCVNDTWTTDVANIPSGNKIQAGYGKIDALAGLKKILDTSAIDAVTIDGQRQATPATMYSVDAPVYNMMGQQVDKSHRGLVIYKGRKYLNK
;
A
#
# COMPACT_ATOMS: atom_id res chain seq x y z
N MET A 1 -37.77 -28.06 46.59
CA MET A 1 -37.65 -29.00 45.45
C MET A 1 -38.91 -29.04 44.55
N LYS A 2 -40.15 -28.83 45.05
CA LYS A 2 -41.36 -28.79 44.19
C LYS A 2 -41.53 -27.46 43.36
N VAL A 3 -41.03 -26.35 43.81
CA VAL A 3 -41.12 -25.06 43.10
C VAL A 3 -40.11 -24.96 41.92
N MET A 4 -38.99 -25.69 41.99
CA MET A 4 -37.99 -25.72 40.94
C MET A 4 -38.35 -26.64 39.76
N MET A 5 -39.24 -27.62 39.99
CA MET A 5 -39.75 -28.50 38.93
C MET A 5 -40.88 -27.90 38.12
N THR A 6 -41.62 -26.92 38.69
CA THR A 6 -42.71 -26.23 37.98
C THR A 6 -42.19 -25.15 37.01
N LEU A 7 -41.01 -24.55 37.28
CA LEU A 7 -40.36 -23.63 36.33
C LEU A 7 -39.68 -24.37 35.16
N LEU A 8 -39.26 -25.63 35.36
CA LEU A 8 -38.65 -26.43 34.30
C LEU A 8 -39.67 -27.08 33.35
N ALA A 9 -40.92 -27.22 33.81
CA ALA A 9 -42.03 -27.78 33.01
C ALA A 9 -42.76 -26.74 32.14
N LEU A 10 -42.61 -25.43 32.42
CA LEU A 10 -43.13 -24.35 31.59
C LEU A 10 -42.21 -24.00 30.38
N LEU A 11 -40.98 -24.50 30.37
CA LEU A 11 -39.99 -24.29 29.29
C LEU A 11 -40.05 -25.35 28.17
N LEU A 12 -40.95 -26.35 28.29
CA LEU A 12 -41.01 -27.48 27.33
C LEU A 12 -42.27 -27.52 26.46
N THR A 13 -43.10 -26.46 26.46
CA THR A 13 -44.28 -26.38 25.59
C THR A 13 -44.34 -25.08 24.76
N VAL A 14 -43.21 -24.45 24.46
CA VAL A 14 -43.17 -23.46 23.39
C VAL A 14 -42.87 -24.21 22.10
N GLY A 15 -43.90 -24.37 21.28
CA GLY A 15 -43.78 -24.85 19.92
C GLY A 15 -42.71 -24.07 19.19
N ILE A 16 -42.06 -24.69 18.20
CA ILE A 16 -41.07 -24.12 17.31
C ILE A 16 -41.74 -22.96 16.51
N ASN A 17 -41.97 -21.82 17.17
CA ASN A 17 -42.22 -20.57 16.49
C ASN A 17 -40.82 -20.03 16.17
N ALA A 18 -40.52 -19.82 14.90
CA ALA A 18 -39.30 -19.18 14.46
C ALA A 18 -39.16 -17.85 15.23
N GLN A 19 -38.11 -17.72 16.02
CA GLN A 19 -37.83 -16.55 16.85
C GLN A 19 -37.75 -15.30 15.93
N LYS A 20 -38.65 -14.33 16.16
CA LYS A 20 -38.75 -13.13 15.31
C LYS A 20 -37.66 -12.09 15.58
N ILE A 21 -36.96 -12.19 16.69
CA ILE A 21 -35.95 -11.21 17.13
C ILE A 21 -34.57 -11.86 17.08
N ASP A 22 -33.60 -11.12 16.54
CA ASP A 22 -32.18 -11.51 16.54
C ASP A 22 -31.71 -11.86 17.95
N GLN A 23 -31.27 -13.08 18.14
CA GLN A 23 -30.88 -13.63 19.43
C GLN A 23 -29.79 -12.82 20.12
N ARG A 24 -28.95 -12.14 19.36
CA ARG A 24 -27.88 -11.25 19.90
C ARG A 24 -28.47 -10.09 20.69
N LEU A 25 -29.59 -9.49 20.21
CA LEU A 25 -30.26 -8.39 20.91
C LEU A 25 -30.86 -8.88 22.24
N THR A 26 -31.55 -10.01 22.23
CA THR A 26 -32.17 -10.61 23.42
C THR A 26 -31.09 -10.96 24.47
N GLN A 27 -30.03 -11.62 24.05
CA GLN A 27 -28.89 -11.98 24.95
C GLN A 27 -28.23 -10.77 25.58
N LEU A 28 -28.10 -9.67 24.84
CA LEU A 28 -27.53 -8.43 25.39
C LEU A 28 -28.40 -7.82 26.48
N VAL A 29 -29.68 -7.78 26.29
CA VAL A 29 -30.63 -7.31 27.32
C VAL A 29 -30.57 -8.19 28.57
N GLU A 30 -30.64 -9.51 28.42
CA GLU A 30 -30.54 -10.47 29.51
C GLU A 30 -29.20 -10.34 30.27
N LYS A 31 -28.11 -10.27 29.57
CA LYS A 31 -26.75 -10.11 30.15
C LYS A 31 -26.62 -8.80 30.90
N SER A 32 -27.16 -7.69 30.38
CA SER A 32 -27.15 -6.39 31.04
C SER A 32 -27.98 -6.44 32.35
N ALA A 33 -29.16 -7.06 32.31
CA ALA A 33 -30.03 -7.22 33.47
C ALA A 33 -29.41 -8.14 34.56
N GLN A 34 -28.77 -9.24 34.15
CA GLN A 34 -28.11 -10.18 35.07
C GLN A 34 -26.92 -9.50 35.79
N ARG A 35 -26.08 -8.75 35.07
CA ARG A 35 -24.94 -8.04 35.68
C ARG A 35 -25.43 -7.02 36.71
N ARG A 36 -26.47 -6.28 36.40
CA ARG A 36 -27.09 -5.33 37.33
C ARG A 36 -27.63 -6.04 38.61
N ALA A 37 -28.34 -7.16 38.42
CA ALA A 37 -28.90 -7.93 39.55
C ALA A 37 -27.79 -8.52 40.47
N GLN A 38 -26.61 -8.78 39.91
CA GLN A 38 -25.46 -9.32 40.63
C GLN A 38 -24.56 -8.22 41.20
N GLY A 39 -24.83 -6.94 40.98
CA GLY A 39 -23.96 -5.83 41.36
C GLY A 39 -22.58 -5.86 40.67
N ALA A 40 -22.48 -6.53 39.49
CA ALA A 40 -21.27 -6.60 38.68
C ALA A 40 -21.13 -5.32 37.82
N GLU A 41 -19.89 -5.05 37.39
CA GLU A 41 -19.62 -3.96 36.45
C GLU A 41 -20.55 -3.99 35.24
N PRO A 42 -21.06 -2.85 34.76
CA PRO A 42 -21.89 -2.76 33.56
C PRO A 42 -21.20 -3.37 32.33
N LEU A 43 -21.97 -3.57 31.26
CA LEU A 43 -21.38 -3.92 29.96
C LEU A 43 -20.53 -2.74 29.47
N ASP A 44 -19.34 -3.04 28.94
CA ASP A 44 -18.51 -2.02 28.31
C ASP A 44 -19.16 -1.55 26.99
N PRO A 45 -19.61 -0.29 26.90
CA PRO A 45 -20.23 0.24 25.67
C PRO A 45 -19.33 0.12 24.45
N LYS A 46 -18.01 0.32 24.63
CA LYS A 46 -17.04 0.21 23.53
C LYS A 46 -16.94 -1.21 23.00
N ALA A 47 -17.06 -2.21 23.88
CA ALA A 47 -17.00 -3.61 23.45
C ALA A 47 -18.29 -4.03 22.72
N VAL A 48 -19.46 -3.62 23.22
CA VAL A 48 -20.77 -3.95 22.60
C VAL A 48 -20.92 -3.24 21.26
N ASN A 49 -20.62 -1.94 21.19
CA ASN A 49 -20.71 -1.15 19.96
C ASN A 49 -19.67 -1.53 18.89
N LYS A 50 -18.78 -2.47 19.18
CA LYS A 50 -17.96 -3.08 18.13
C LYS A 50 -18.72 -4.00 17.17
N THR A 51 -19.89 -4.47 17.56
CA THR A 51 -20.65 -5.48 16.80
C THR A 51 -22.07 -5.06 16.46
N ILE A 52 -22.75 -4.37 17.36
CA ILE A 52 -24.15 -3.99 17.23
C ILE A 52 -24.30 -2.52 17.64
N ALA A 53 -25.10 -1.77 16.89
CA ALA A 53 -25.41 -0.38 17.20
C ALA A 53 -26.34 -0.28 18.42
N VAL A 54 -25.80 0.11 19.58
CA VAL A 54 -26.48 0.15 20.88
C VAL A 54 -26.21 1.49 21.58
N SER A 55 -27.23 2.12 22.15
CA SER A 55 -27.06 3.25 23.05
C SER A 55 -27.20 2.83 24.52
N PHE A 56 -26.53 3.55 25.42
CA PHE A 56 -26.49 3.25 26.85
C PHE A 56 -27.01 4.42 27.67
N ASN A 57 -27.64 4.09 28.77
CA ASN A 57 -28.02 5.03 29.82
C ASN A 57 -26.78 5.46 30.62
N ALA A 58 -26.86 6.54 31.38
CA ALA A 58 -25.77 7.03 32.25
C ALA A 58 -25.37 5.99 33.33
N ASP A 59 -26.24 5.03 33.68
CA ASP A 59 -25.94 3.95 34.62
C ASP A 59 -25.33 2.72 33.97
N GLY A 60 -24.99 2.79 32.66
CA GLY A 60 -24.38 1.70 31.90
C GLY A 60 -25.34 0.59 31.49
N THR A 61 -26.65 0.79 31.65
CA THR A 61 -27.67 -0.11 31.11
C THR A 61 -27.98 0.23 29.65
N ILE A 62 -28.48 -0.76 28.88
CA ILE A 62 -28.85 -0.52 27.47
C ILE A 62 -30.07 0.36 27.40
N ALA A 63 -30.01 1.47 26.70
CA ALA A 63 -31.11 2.38 26.46
C ALA A 63 -31.94 1.97 25.24
N SER A 64 -31.30 1.79 24.09
CA SER A 64 -31.97 1.39 22.86
C SER A 64 -31.02 0.67 21.91
N PHE A 65 -31.60 0.00 20.91
CA PHE A 65 -30.93 -0.63 19.78
C PHE A 65 -31.28 0.08 18.48
N SER A 66 -30.34 0.24 17.59
CA SER A 66 -30.63 0.38 16.17
C SER A 66 -30.95 -1.02 15.62
N GLY A 67 -32.07 -1.17 14.94
CA GLY A 67 -32.51 -2.45 14.41
C GLY A 67 -33.12 -2.31 13.03
N ILE A 68 -33.21 -3.42 12.30
CA ILE A 68 -33.85 -3.49 10.99
C ILE A 68 -34.99 -4.50 11.06
N ALA A 69 -36.25 -4.01 11.01
CA ALA A 69 -37.38 -4.89 10.86
C ALA A 69 -37.55 -5.28 9.38
N ILE A 70 -37.77 -6.57 9.14
CA ILE A 70 -38.10 -7.12 7.82
C ILE A 70 -39.60 -7.41 7.85
N LEU A 71 -40.37 -6.72 7.01
CA LEU A 71 -41.83 -6.94 6.90
C LEU A 71 -42.13 -8.23 6.14
N LYS A 72 -43.28 -8.81 6.41
CA LYS A 72 -43.85 -9.90 5.61
C LYS A 72 -44.13 -9.42 4.18
N ASP A 73 -44.11 -10.34 3.24
CA ASP A 73 -44.37 -10.01 1.84
C ASP A 73 -45.77 -9.41 1.67
N GLY A 74 -45.82 -8.21 1.08
CA GLY A 74 -47.06 -7.47 0.87
C GLY A 74 -47.62 -6.71 2.08
N ALA A 75 -46.91 -6.75 3.24
CA ALA A 75 -47.33 -5.98 4.42
C ALA A 75 -46.83 -4.52 4.30
N GLU A 76 -47.70 -3.58 4.72
CA GLU A 76 -47.33 -2.17 4.91
C GLU A 76 -46.66 -1.99 6.28
N CYS A 77 -45.79 -0.99 6.40
CA CYS A 77 -45.14 -0.67 7.68
C CYS A 77 -46.17 -0.12 8.66
N PRO A 78 -46.37 -0.76 9.84
CA PRO A 78 -47.31 -0.30 10.84
C PRO A 78 -46.73 0.86 11.68
N THR A 79 -46.31 1.95 11.02
CA THR A 79 -45.61 3.09 11.62
C THR A 79 -46.30 3.65 12.84
N ALA A 80 -47.61 3.95 12.74
CA ALA A 80 -48.37 4.52 13.85
C ALA A 80 -48.44 3.59 15.07
N ARG A 81 -48.50 2.26 14.86
CA ARG A 81 -48.47 1.26 15.94
C ARG A 81 -47.08 1.19 16.61
N LEU A 82 -46.01 1.19 15.82
CA LEU A 82 -44.66 1.17 16.33
C LEU A 82 -44.33 2.44 17.14
N GLU A 83 -44.73 3.61 16.66
CA GLU A 83 -44.56 4.87 17.38
C GLU A 83 -45.38 4.91 18.69
N GLN A 84 -46.62 4.38 18.70
CA GLN A 84 -47.41 4.25 19.92
C GLN A 84 -46.77 3.29 20.95
N MET A 85 -46.00 2.31 20.49
CA MET A 85 -45.21 1.42 21.33
C MET A 85 -43.92 2.09 21.84
N GLY A 86 -43.59 3.28 21.35
CA GLY A 86 -42.35 4.00 21.67
C GLY A 86 -41.15 3.56 20.82
N VAL A 87 -41.39 2.84 19.72
CA VAL A 87 -40.38 2.44 18.76
C VAL A 87 -40.36 3.46 17.62
N GLU A 88 -39.24 4.14 17.42
CA GLU A 88 -39.09 5.15 16.37
C GLU A 88 -38.85 4.49 15.01
N VAL A 89 -39.66 4.84 14.01
CA VAL A 89 -39.45 4.46 12.61
C VAL A 89 -38.60 5.53 11.94
N ARG A 90 -37.32 5.23 11.63
CA ARG A 90 -36.39 6.17 11.04
C ARG A 90 -36.60 6.37 9.53
N PHE A 91 -36.67 5.28 8.79
CA PHE A 91 -36.99 5.24 7.35
C PHE A 91 -37.24 3.80 6.89
N GLN A 92 -37.80 3.66 5.67
CA GLN A 92 -38.09 2.35 5.05
C GLN A 92 -37.45 2.25 3.68
N ILE A 93 -36.86 1.08 3.36
CA ILE A 93 -36.34 0.72 2.04
C ILE A 93 -36.91 -0.63 1.63
N GLY A 94 -37.84 -0.62 0.68
CA GLY A 94 -38.57 -1.83 0.31
C GLY A 94 -39.32 -2.43 1.50
N LYS A 95 -39.06 -3.69 1.82
CA LYS A 95 -39.64 -4.39 2.99
C LYS A 95 -38.79 -4.28 4.26
N MET A 96 -37.69 -3.52 4.25
CA MET A 96 -36.83 -3.30 5.41
C MET A 96 -37.12 -1.93 6.02
N VAL A 97 -37.31 -1.89 7.33
CA VAL A 97 -37.61 -0.68 8.10
C VAL A 97 -36.53 -0.48 9.15
N ALA A 98 -35.85 0.64 9.09
CA ALA A 98 -34.87 1.02 10.10
C ALA A 98 -35.56 1.58 11.33
N LEU A 99 -35.30 0.99 12.49
CA LEU A 99 -35.94 1.30 13.77
C LEU A 99 -34.89 1.75 14.81
N ASN A 100 -35.33 2.64 15.72
CA ASN A 100 -34.70 2.84 17.01
C ASN A 100 -35.58 2.21 18.08
N ILE A 101 -35.12 1.14 18.71
CA ILE A 101 -35.90 0.24 19.56
C ILE A 101 -35.44 0.42 21.00
N PRO A 102 -36.25 1.03 21.91
CA PRO A 102 -35.93 1.02 23.32
C PRO A 102 -35.81 -0.41 23.85
N ALA A 103 -34.81 -0.64 24.73
CA ALA A 103 -34.48 -1.99 25.19
C ALA A 103 -35.64 -2.70 25.87
N ASP A 104 -36.53 -1.97 26.57
CA ASP A 104 -37.74 -2.49 27.21
C ASP A 104 -38.89 -2.79 26.24
N LYS A 105 -38.77 -2.34 24.97
CA LYS A 105 -39.76 -2.56 23.90
C LYS A 105 -39.36 -3.66 22.94
N LEU A 106 -38.14 -4.16 23.01
CA LEU A 106 -37.62 -5.15 22.08
C LEU A 106 -38.55 -6.38 21.98
N GLN A 107 -38.93 -6.96 23.12
CA GLN A 107 -39.76 -8.16 23.16
C GLN A 107 -41.19 -7.94 22.62
N ALA A 108 -41.73 -6.74 22.76
CA ALA A 108 -43.06 -6.41 22.27
C ALA A 108 -43.18 -6.42 20.74
N LEU A 109 -42.06 -6.35 20.02
CA LEU A 109 -42.01 -6.45 18.55
C LEU A 109 -42.38 -7.86 18.03
N GLU A 110 -42.32 -8.90 18.88
CA GLU A 110 -42.79 -10.24 18.51
C GLU A 110 -44.29 -10.28 18.22
N GLU A 111 -45.06 -9.37 18.85
CA GLU A 111 -46.52 -9.28 18.70
C GLU A 111 -46.97 -8.44 17.49
N VAL A 112 -46.04 -7.80 16.76
CA VAL A 112 -46.34 -7.01 15.57
C VAL A 112 -46.44 -7.94 14.36
N GLU A 113 -47.69 -8.23 13.94
CA GLU A 113 -47.95 -9.25 12.92
C GLU A 113 -47.29 -8.98 11.57
N GLU A 114 -47.14 -7.71 11.18
CA GLU A 114 -46.58 -7.25 9.93
C GLU A 114 -45.08 -7.51 9.85
N ILE A 115 -44.41 -7.63 11.00
CA ILE A 115 -42.94 -7.90 11.07
C ILE A 115 -42.71 -9.40 10.96
N ASN A 116 -41.85 -9.80 10.04
CA ASN A 116 -41.36 -11.15 9.88
C ASN A 116 -40.17 -11.44 10.79
N TYR A 117 -39.21 -10.50 10.83
CA TYR A 117 -37.98 -10.64 11.62
C TYR A 117 -37.40 -9.27 11.99
N VAL A 118 -36.79 -9.14 13.16
CA VAL A 118 -36.04 -7.97 13.60
C VAL A 118 -34.56 -8.34 13.70
N LYS A 119 -33.76 -7.78 12.84
CA LYS A 119 -32.29 -7.96 12.78
C LYS A 119 -31.59 -6.85 13.56
N ALA A 120 -30.50 -7.18 14.25
CA ALA A 120 -29.55 -6.19 14.78
C ALA A 120 -28.97 -5.34 13.65
N ASP A 121 -28.86 -4.03 13.85
CA ASP A 121 -28.09 -3.16 12.99
C ASP A 121 -26.60 -3.33 13.33
N GLU A 122 -25.83 -3.80 12.35
CA GLU A 122 -24.44 -4.17 12.53
C GLU A 122 -23.54 -2.96 12.34
N MET A 123 -22.60 -2.78 13.26
CA MET A 123 -21.58 -1.74 13.12
C MET A 123 -20.64 -2.09 11.98
N LEU A 124 -20.65 -1.28 10.93
CA LEU A 124 -19.73 -1.39 9.82
C LEU A 124 -18.34 -0.89 10.26
N ARG A 125 -17.33 -1.69 9.98
CA ARG A 125 -15.92 -1.33 10.24
C ARG A 125 -15.24 -0.95 8.95
N PRO A 126 -14.36 0.07 8.96
CA PRO A 126 -13.43 0.28 7.86
C PRO A 126 -12.52 -0.93 7.76
N THR A 127 -12.36 -1.46 6.56
CA THR A 127 -11.58 -2.68 6.31
C THR A 127 -10.56 -2.42 5.21
N ASN A 128 -9.43 -3.14 5.20
CA ASN A 128 -8.45 -3.13 4.10
C ASN A 128 -9.09 -3.58 2.77
N ASP A 129 -10.32 -4.04 2.84
CA ASP A 129 -11.14 -4.42 1.70
C ASP A 129 -11.45 -3.26 0.74
N VAL A 130 -11.28 -1.99 1.12
CA VAL A 130 -11.44 -0.85 0.20
C VAL A 130 -10.43 -0.94 -0.93
N ALA A 131 -9.13 -1.07 -0.63
CA ALA A 131 -8.08 -1.18 -1.64
C ALA A 131 -8.27 -2.41 -2.56
N ARG A 132 -8.65 -3.55 -1.99
CA ARG A 132 -8.93 -4.78 -2.74
C ARG A 132 -10.17 -4.66 -3.63
N LYS A 133 -11.20 -3.93 -3.21
CA LYS A 133 -12.41 -3.65 -4.01
C LYS A 133 -12.10 -2.71 -5.16
N GLU A 134 -11.33 -1.67 -4.92
CA GLU A 134 -10.92 -0.72 -5.96
C GLU A 134 -10.17 -1.41 -7.10
N THR A 135 -9.29 -2.35 -6.78
CA THR A 135 -8.56 -3.14 -7.79
C THR A 135 -9.30 -4.38 -8.27
N LYS A 136 -10.48 -4.70 -7.72
CA LYS A 136 -11.28 -5.92 -7.95
C LYS A 136 -10.54 -7.22 -7.60
N ALA A 137 -9.52 -7.15 -6.73
CA ALA A 137 -8.82 -8.33 -6.23
C ALA A 137 -9.75 -9.22 -5.38
N ASP A 138 -10.69 -8.63 -4.65
CA ASP A 138 -11.74 -9.35 -3.91
C ASP A 138 -12.61 -10.23 -4.82
N GLN A 139 -12.84 -9.82 -6.07
CA GLN A 139 -13.59 -10.60 -7.07
C GLN A 139 -12.82 -11.80 -7.62
N ILE A 140 -11.54 -11.90 -7.31
CA ILE A 140 -10.69 -13.03 -7.71
C ILE A 140 -10.52 -14.01 -6.56
N VAL A 141 -10.32 -13.50 -5.35
CA VAL A 141 -9.92 -14.29 -4.17
C VAL A 141 -11.12 -14.96 -3.50
N GLU A 142 -12.27 -14.31 -3.46
CA GLU A 142 -13.46 -14.84 -2.81
C GLU A 142 -14.25 -15.75 -3.74
N THR A 143 -14.41 -17.03 -3.38
CA THR A 143 -14.99 -18.08 -4.24
C THR A 143 -16.34 -17.66 -4.86
N ALA A 144 -17.24 -17.10 -4.08
CA ALA A 144 -18.56 -16.68 -4.59
C ALA A 144 -18.46 -15.52 -5.59
N LYS A 145 -17.59 -14.55 -5.33
CA LYS A 145 -17.33 -13.40 -6.22
C LYS A 145 -16.60 -13.84 -7.49
N ALA A 146 -15.63 -14.75 -7.37
CA ALA A 146 -14.91 -15.31 -8.52
C ALA A 146 -15.86 -16.03 -9.48
N ALA A 147 -16.76 -16.84 -8.94
CA ALA A 147 -17.80 -17.51 -9.74
C ALA A 147 -18.75 -16.49 -10.40
N ALA A 148 -19.19 -15.45 -9.68
CA ALA A 148 -20.02 -14.37 -10.22
C ALA A 148 -19.31 -13.55 -11.30
N ALA A 149 -17.98 -13.42 -11.20
CA ALA A 149 -17.13 -12.77 -12.21
C ALA A 149 -16.87 -13.65 -13.44
N GLY A 150 -17.32 -14.90 -13.44
CA GLY A 150 -17.13 -15.88 -14.53
C GLY A 150 -15.75 -16.52 -14.56
N LEU A 151 -15.02 -16.53 -13.44
CA LEU A 151 -13.74 -17.19 -13.32
C LEU A 151 -13.93 -18.70 -13.09
N PRO A 152 -13.04 -19.57 -13.57
CA PRO A 152 -13.12 -21.03 -13.39
C PRO A 152 -12.94 -21.47 -11.94
N GLN A 153 -12.26 -20.67 -11.13
CA GLN A 153 -12.03 -20.88 -9.70
C GLN A 153 -11.63 -19.56 -9.03
N ALA A 154 -11.53 -19.54 -7.71
CA ALA A 154 -10.85 -18.47 -6.97
C ALA A 154 -9.33 -18.61 -7.12
N TYR A 155 -8.63 -17.48 -7.15
CA TYR A 155 -7.16 -17.42 -7.18
C TYR A 155 -6.70 -16.64 -5.95
N THR A 156 -5.91 -17.27 -5.11
CA THR A 156 -5.51 -16.77 -3.78
C THR A 156 -4.00 -16.58 -3.64
N GLY A 157 -3.26 -16.82 -4.73
CA GLY A 157 -1.79 -16.84 -4.76
C GLY A 157 -1.20 -18.21 -4.40
N LYS A 158 -2.02 -19.24 -4.20
CA LYS A 158 -1.55 -20.58 -3.83
C LYS A 158 -0.58 -21.15 -4.85
N GLY A 159 0.58 -21.63 -4.35
CA GLY A 159 1.64 -22.19 -5.19
C GLY A 159 2.58 -21.13 -5.79
N VAL A 160 2.52 -19.90 -5.31
CA VAL A 160 3.42 -18.79 -5.66
C VAL A 160 4.21 -18.38 -4.44
N VAL A 161 5.49 -18.11 -4.58
CA VAL A 161 6.34 -17.48 -3.56
C VAL A 161 6.19 -15.97 -3.66
N LEU A 162 5.95 -15.28 -2.54
CA LEU A 162 5.96 -13.83 -2.48
C LEU A 162 7.01 -13.39 -1.44
N GLY A 163 8.08 -12.77 -1.93
CA GLY A 163 9.16 -12.23 -1.11
C GLY A 163 8.94 -10.75 -0.83
N ILE A 164 9.09 -10.36 0.44
CA ILE A 164 9.06 -8.98 0.91
C ILE A 164 10.44 -8.62 1.39
N ILE A 165 11.04 -7.56 0.84
CA ILE A 165 12.31 -7.00 1.29
C ILE A 165 12.00 -5.63 1.89
N ASP A 166 12.13 -5.50 3.22
CA ASP A 166 11.68 -4.32 3.95
C ASP A 166 12.31 -4.25 5.36
N GLN A 167 11.94 -3.26 6.16
CA GLN A 167 12.35 -3.09 7.56
C GLN A 167 11.14 -2.91 8.48
N GLY A 168 11.27 -3.33 9.74
CA GLY A 168 10.18 -3.28 10.73
C GLY A 168 9.21 -4.45 10.59
N ILE A 169 9.73 -5.66 10.35
CA ILE A 169 8.95 -6.89 10.20
C ILE A 169 8.73 -7.55 11.56
N ASP A 170 7.49 -7.69 11.97
CA ASP A 170 7.07 -8.59 13.07
C ASP A 170 6.79 -9.98 12.50
N TYR A 171 7.79 -10.86 12.55
CA TYR A 171 7.71 -12.22 11.96
C TYR A 171 6.62 -13.08 12.57
N ASN A 172 6.14 -12.74 13.77
CA ASN A 172 5.14 -13.48 14.53
C ASN A 172 3.74 -12.87 14.48
N HIS A 173 3.52 -11.78 13.71
CA HIS A 173 2.20 -11.19 13.62
C HIS A 173 1.17 -12.20 13.11
N GLY A 174 -0.04 -12.19 13.71
CA GLY A 174 -1.10 -13.14 13.37
C GLY A 174 -1.53 -13.14 11.90
N ALA A 175 -1.33 -12.02 11.19
CA ALA A 175 -1.58 -11.93 9.75
C ALA A 175 -0.69 -12.88 8.91
N PHE A 176 0.40 -13.41 9.47
CA PHE A 176 1.30 -14.35 8.81
C PHE A 176 1.10 -15.79 9.29
N ARG A 177 -0.06 -16.10 9.87
CA ARG A 177 -0.38 -17.43 10.40
C ARG A 177 -1.58 -18.05 9.70
N ASN A 178 -1.59 -19.37 9.64
CA ASN A 178 -2.75 -20.17 9.27
C ASN A 178 -3.83 -20.10 10.36
N ALA A 179 -5.03 -20.60 10.06
CA ALA A 179 -6.14 -20.63 11.01
C ALA A 179 -5.86 -21.46 12.27
N ASP A 180 -4.97 -22.47 12.17
CA ASP A 180 -4.53 -23.33 13.27
C ASP A 180 -3.38 -22.71 14.10
N GLY A 181 -2.90 -21.53 13.71
CA GLY A 181 -1.82 -20.80 14.38
C GLY A 181 -0.42 -21.14 13.90
N THR A 182 -0.24 -22.07 12.97
CA THR A 182 1.08 -22.35 12.36
C THR A 182 1.51 -21.19 11.46
N THR A 183 2.82 -20.99 11.30
CA THR A 183 3.33 -19.90 10.44
C THR A 183 3.08 -20.19 8.96
N ARG A 184 2.76 -19.14 8.18
CA ARG A 184 2.74 -19.14 6.71
C ARG A 184 4.05 -18.64 6.11
N VAL A 185 4.94 -18.11 6.94
CA VAL A 185 6.28 -17.72 6.50
C VAL A 185 7.09 -19.01 6.32
N VAL A 186 7.47 -19.27 5.07
CA VAL A 186 8.20 -20.50 4.72
C VAL A 186 9.70 -20.33 4.87
N LYS A 187 10.18 -19.09 4.72
CA LYS A 187 11.59 -18.70 4.92
C LYS A 187 11.65 -17.27 5.42
N ALA A 188 12.52 -17.02 6.37
CA ALA A 188 12.82 -15.68 6.87
C ALA A 188 14.33 -15.43 6.83
N PHE A 189 14.70 -14.19 6.56
CA PHE A 189 16.05 -13.66 6.65
C PHE A 189 16.01 -12.41 7.51
N GLN A 190 17.01 -12.23 8.35
CA GLN A 190 17.19 -11.06 9.19
C GLN A 190 18.67 -10.68 9.22
N MET A 191 18.98 -9.40 9.12
CA MET A 191 20.35 -8.90 9.24
C MET A 191 20.89 -9.28 10.62
N ASP A 192 22.14 -9.77 10.67
CA ASP A 192 22.85 -10.19 11.87
C ASP A 192 23.82 -9.11 12.35
N ASP A 193 24.37 -8.34 11.41
CA ASP A 193 25.30 -7.25 11.70
C ASP A 193 25.23 -6.14 10.64
N ASP A 194 26.01 -5.07 10.86
CA ASP A 194 26.16 -3.93 9.95
C ASP A 194 27.11 -4.18 8.77
N GLN A 195 27.67 -5.38 8.66
CA GLN A 195 28.62 -5.77 7.60
C GLN A 195 27.93 -6.51 6.44
N GLY A 196 26.62 -6.72 6.53
CA GLY A 196 25.83 -7.39 5.50
C GLY A 196 25.66 -8.89 5.72
N HIS A 197 26.04 -9.41 6.88
CA HIS A 197 25.71 -10.79 7.25
C HIS A 197 24.25 -10.88 7.66
N TYR A 198 23.64 -12.02 7.37
CA TYR A 198 22.25 -12.32 7.78
C TYR A 198 22.12 -13.74 8.29
N ILE A 199 21.18 -13.92 9.21
CA ILE A 199 20.70 -15.23 9.65
C ILE A 199 19.45 -15.60 8.90
N SER A 200 19.18 -16.90 8.76
CA SER A 200 17.95 -17.37 8.12
C SER A 200 17.31 -18.51 8.91
N ALA A 201 15.99 -18.58 8.83
CA ALA A 201 15.18 -19.60 9.48
C ALA A 201 14.12 -20.15 8.54
N THR A 202 13.65 -21.38 8.81
CA THR A 202 12.58 -22.05 8.09
C THR A 202 11.61 -22.72 9.06
N GLY A 203 10.35 -22.86 8.67
CA GLY A 203 9.33 -23.53 9.48
C GLY A 203 9.18 -22.92 10.88
N GLU A 204 9.12 -23.75 11.89
CA GLU A 204 8.90 -23.30 13.29
C GLU A 204 10.07 -22.51 13.88
N GLU A 205 11.28 -22.61 13.33
CA GLU A 205 12.43 -21.81 13.77
C GLU A 205 12.17 -20.31 13.59
N ILE A 206 11.34 -19.91 12.61
CA ILE A 206 10.97 -18.52 12.34
C ILE A 206 10.27 -17.88 13.54
N THR A 207 9.59 -18.68 14.37
CA THR A 207 8.93 -18.20 15.59
C THR A 207 9.91 -17.64 16.62
N GLY A 208 11.20 -18.00 16.52
CA GLY A 208 12.28 -17.44 17.32
C GLY A 208 12.70 -16.03 16.91
N PHE A 209 12.36 -15.58 15.69
CA PHE A 209 12.57 -14.20 15.27
C PHE A 209 11.47 -13.32 15.88
N THR A 210 11.82 -12.14 16.36
CA THR A 210 10.84 -11.17 16.88
C THR A 210 10.56 -10.07 15.87
N THR A 211 11.51 -9.18 15.69
CA THR A 211 11.49 -8.11 14.68
C THR A 211 12.92 -7.76 14.30
N ASP A 212 13.11 -7.25 13.09
CA ASP A 212 14.37 -6.69 12.59
C ASP A 212 14.56 -5.21 12.97
N ASN A 213 13.48 -4.47 13.22
CA ASN A 213 13.54 -3.06 13.57
C ASN A 213 12.42 -2.69 14.55
N MET A 214 12.78 -2.02 15.64
CA MET A 214 11.86 -1.62 16.71
C MET A 214 11.41 -0.16 16.61
N THR A 215 11.65 0.50 15.49
CA THR A 215 11.32 1.92 15.30
C THR A 215 10.31 2.18 14.19
N THR A 216 9.85 1.12 13.50
CA THR A 216 8.88 1.23 12.39
C THR A 216 8.01 -0.01 12.27
N SER A 217 6.80 0.20 11.77
CA SER A 217 5.85 -0.87 11.39
C SER A 217 5.89 -1.19 9.89
N HIS A 218 6.73 -0.51 9.10
CA HIS A 218 6.65 -0.45 7.65
C HIS A 218 6.66 -1.84 6.99
N GLY A 219 7.64 -2.71 7.30
CA GLY A 219 7.74 -4.05 6.71
C GLY A 219 6.60 -4.99 7.11
N THR A 220 6.08 -4.88 8.33
CA THR A 220 4.89 -5.64 8.76
C THR A 220 3.67 -5.21 7.97
N HIS A 221 3.52 -3.90 7.75
CA HIS A 221 2.40 -3.33 7.01
C HIS A 221 2.44 -3.74 5.52
N THR A 222 3.59 -3.62 4.86
CA THR A 222 3.76 -3.99 3.46
C THR A 222 3.56 -5.49 3.23
N ALA A 223 4.14 -6.34 4.08
CA ALA A 223 3.98 -7.78 4.03
C ALA A 223 2.51 -8.21 4.19
N ALA A 224 1.80 -7.66 5.17
CA ALA A 224 0.40 -8.00 5.40
C ALA A 224 -0.53 -7.40 4.33
N THR A 225 -0.19 -6.26 3.72
CA THR A 225 -0.92 -5.71 2.56
C THR A 225 -0.90 -6.68 1.39
N ALA A 226 0.24 -7.32 1.10
CA ALA A 226 0.33 -8.32 0.04
C ALA A 226 -0.29 -9.67 0.44
N THR A 227 -0.01 -10.17 1.65
CA THR A 227 -0.13 -11.60 1.98
C THR A 227 -1.04 -11.92 3.17
N GLY A 228 -1.50 -10.92 3.92
CA GLY A 228 -2.10 -11.08 5.25
C GLY A 228 -3.31 -12.02 5.29
N THR A 229 -3.35 -12.90 6.30
CA THR A 229 -4.53 -13.70 6.65
C THR A 229 -5.57 -12.82 7.34
N GLU A 230 -6.84 -13.01 7.04
CA GLU A 230 -7.96 -12.36 7.71
C GLU A 230 -8.14 -12.95 9.13
N LEU A 231 -8.12 -12.10 10.16
CA LEU A 231 -8.17 -12.52 11.56
C LEU A 231 -9.54 -12.34 12.24
N GLY A 232 -10.53 -11.81 11.55
CA GLY A 232 -11.86 -11.48 12.08
C GLY A 232 -12.15 -9.98 12.15
N ASN A 233 -11.28 -9.16 11.54
CA ASN A 233 -11.43 -7.70 11.44
C ASN A 233 -11.66 -7.19 10.01
N GLY A 234 -11.80 -8.09 9.04
CA GLY A 234 -11.95 -7.76 7.62
C GLY A 234 -10.66 -7.31 6.94
N GLN A 235 -9.52 -7.29 7.64
CA GLN A 235 -8.22 -6.95 7.05
C GLN A 235 -7.58 -8.20 6.46
N GLN A 236 -7.54 -8.29 5.14
CA GLN A 236 -6.92 -9.40 4.41
C GLN A 236 -5.98 -8.85 3.35
N GLY A 237 -4.83 -9.46 3.19
CA GLY A 237 -3.92 -9.17 2.08
C GLY A 237 -4.51 -9.57 0.73
N VAL A 238 -3.85 -9.13 -0.34
CA VAL A 238 -4.31 -9.38 -1.72
C VAL A 238 -4.19 -10.85 -2.11
N ALA A 239 -3.09 -11.50 -1.70
CA ALA A 239 -2.78 -12.90 -2.02
C ALA A 239 -2.64 -13.75 -0.74
N PRO A 240 -3.75 -14.14 -0.09
CA PRO A 240 -3.74 -14.70 1.25
C PRO A 240 -3.23 -16.16 1.35
N GLU A 241 -2.90 -16.83 0.26
CA GLU A 241 -2.40 -18.22 0.26
C GLU A 241 -1.04 -18.39 -0.43
N VAL A 242 -0.29 -17.31 -0.63
CA VAL A 242 1.10 -17.39 -1.10
C VAL A 242 2.02 -18.00 -0.03
N ASP A 243 3.12 -18.59 -0.47
CA ASP A 243 4.25 -18.92 0.40
C ASP A 243 5.03 -17.62 0.69
N ILE A 244 5.13 -17.22 1.95
CA ILE A 244 5.70 -15.93 2.34
C ILE A 244 7.20 -16.09 2.61
N VAL A 245 8.03 -15.27 1.95
CA VAL A 245 9.45 -15.10 2.29
C VAL A 245 9.65 -13.69 2.83
N LEU A 246 10.17 -13.54 4.04
CA LEU A 246 10.40 -12.23 4.67
C LEU A 246 11.91 -11.96 4.77
N CYS A 247 12.35 -10.80 4.31
CA CYS A 247 13.73 -10.36 4.35
C CYS A 247 13.81 -9.02 5.11
N GLY A 248 14.20 -9.07 6.37
CA GLY A 248 14.34 -7.92 7.25
C GLY A 248 15.70 -7.26 7.11
N LEU A 249 15.69 -5.95 6.81
CA LEU A 249 16.89 -5.15 6.51
C LEU A 249 17.44 -4.37 7.72
N ASP A 250 16.72 -4.35 8.84
CA ASP A 250 17.04 -3.52 9.98
C ASP A 250 17.23 -2.03 9.57
N THR A 251 18.15 -1.32 10.20
CA THR A 251 18.52 0.08 9.88
C THR A 251 19.53 0.17 8.74
N TYR A 252 20.13 -0.96 8.32
CA TYR A 252 21.19 -1.03 7.29
C TYR A 252 20.66 -1.50 5.93
N SER A 253 19.87 -0.65 5.29
CA SER A 253 19.25 -0.92 3.98
C SER A 253 20.22 -0.62 2.83
N SER A 254 21.32 -1.36 2.72
CA SER A 254 22.29 -1.17 1.63
C SER A 254 21.79 -1.77 0.32
N THR A 255 22.28 -1.24 -0.81
CA THR A 255 21.97 -1.76 -2.15
C THR A 255 22.43 -3.21 -2.32
N THR A 256 23.56 -3.60 -1.70
CA THR A 256 24.08 -4.97 -1.74
C THR A 256 23.21 -5.96 -0.98
N ASN A 257 22.66 -5.56 0.17
CA ASN A 257 21.77 -6.41 0.95
C ASN A 257 20.44 -6.65 0.21
N ILE A 258 19.85 -5.61 -0.36
CA ILE A 258 18.62 -5.73 -1.18
C ILE A 258 18.87 -6.65 -2.38
N ALA A 259 19.94 -6.45 -3.12
CA ALA A 259 20.31 -7.31 -4.25
C ALA A 259 20.56 -8.76 -3.82
N GLY A 260 21.21 -8.98 -2.67
CA GLY A 260 21.42 -10.29 -2.08
C GLY A 260 20.10 -11.00 -1.76
N PHE A 261 19.15 -10.31 -1.15
CA PHE A 261 17.83 -10.88 -0.84
C PHE A 261 16.99 -11.17 -2.07
N ILE A 262 17.07 -10.37 -3.15
CA ILE A 262 16.46 -10.72 -4.44
C ILE A 262 16.95 -12.11 -4.91
N LYS A 263 18.26 -12.35 -4.85
CA LYS A 263 18.86 -13.65 -5.23
C LYS A 263 18.39 -14.79 -4.31
N GLU A 264 18.36 -14.59 -3.00
CA GLU A 264 17.94 -15.62 -2.03
C GLU A 264 16.45 -15.98 -2.19
N ILE A 265 15.56 -15.02 -2.48
CA ILE A 265 14.14 -15.30 -2.73
C ILE A 265 13.98 -16.15 -3.98
N PHE A 266 14.64 -15.78 -5.08
CA PHE A 266 14.54 -16.55 -6.33
C PHE A 266 15.23 -17.92 -6.24
N LYS A 267 16.32 -18.04 -5.51
CA LYS A 267 16.96 -19.32 -5.20
C LYS A 267 16.00 -20.24 -4.44
N TYR A 268 15.33 -19.74 -3.40
CA TYR A 268 14.32 -20.50 -2.68
C TYR A 268 13.17 -20.94 -3.61
N ALA A 269 12.68 -20.05 -4.47
CA ALA A 269 11.63 -20.35 -5.42
C ALA A 269 12.03 -21.47 -6.40
N ASP A 270 13.29 -21.48 -6.86
CA ASP A 270 13.84 -22.55 -7.71
C ASP A 270 13.93 -23.88 -6.93
N GLU A 271 14.37 -23.86 -5.67
CA GLU A 271 14.44 -25.05 -4.79
C GLU A 271 13.08 -25.74 -4.65
N VAL A 272 12.00 -24.94 -4.55
CA VAL A 272 10.62 -25.45 -4.42
C VAL A 272 9.87 -25.52 -5.76
N SER A 273 10.52 -25.18 -6.86
CA SER A 273 9.96 -25.20 -8.23
C SER A 273 8.66 -24.39 -8.37
N LYS A 274 8.61 -23.18 -7.78
CA LYS A 274 7.46 -22.28 -7.83
C LYS A 274 7.82 -20.95 -8.51
N PRO A 275 6.86 -20.28 -9.15
CA PRO A 275 7.04 -18.89 -9.58
C PRO A 275 7.14 -17.99 -8.35
N ALA A 276 7.82 -16.84 -8.53
CA ALA A 276 8.00 -15.89 -7.44
C ALA A 276 7.80 -14.45 -7.86
N VAL A 277 7.26 -13.67 -6.91
CA VAL A 277 7.15 -12.21 -6.96
C VAL A 277 7.99 -11.64 -5.81
N VAL A 278 8.78 -10.62 -6.09
CA VAL A 278 9.52 -9.85 -5.08
C VAL A 278 8.93 -8.45 -5.01
N SER A 279 8.59 -7.99 -3.82
CA SER A 279 8.11 -6.63 -3.53
C SER A 279 9.17 -5.88 -2.72
N ILE A 280 9.57 -4.71 -3.22
CA ILE A 280 10.56 -3.84 -2.60
C ILE A 280 9.95 -2.46 -2.44
N SER A 281 9.70 -2.06 -1.19
CA SER A 281 9.13 -0.76 -0.86
C SER A 281 10.19 0.23 -0.38
N MET A 282 11.37 0.15 -0.93
CA MET A 282 12.55 0.94 -0.58
C MET A 282 13.31 1.37 -1.84
N GLY A 283 14.18 2.37 -1.71
CA GLY A 283 15.03 2.82 -2.80
C GLY A 283 15.64 4.19 -2.54
N SER A 284 16.37 4.69 -3.52
CA SER A 284 17.04 5.99 -3.48
C SER A 284 16.67 6.82 -4.71
N ILE A 285 16.67 8.14 -4.54
CA ILE A 285 16.53 9.09 -5.65
C ILE A 285 17.88 9.71 -6.05
N LEU A 286 18.96 9.37 -5.35
CA LEU A 286 20.25 10.08 -5.39
C LEU A 286 21.25 9.55 -6.41
N PHE A 287 21.03 8.38 -6.98
CA PHE A 287 21.93 7.80 -7.97
C PHE A 287 21.60 8.25 -9.39
N LEU A 288 22.36 7.77 -10.37
CA LEU A 288 22.06 8.00 -11.79
C LEU A 288 20.69 7.38 -12.15
N HIS A 289 19.94 8.09 -12.96
CA HIS A 289 18.65 7.59 -13.46
C HIS A 289 18.83 6.87 -14.81
N ASP A 290 19.82 5.99 -14.91
CA ASP A 290 20.16 5.29 -16.15
C ASP A 290 20.09 3.76 -16.01
N GLY A 291 19.81 3.25 -14.80
CA GLY A 291 19.72 1.83 -14.50
C GLY A 291 21.09 1.15 -14.34
N SER A 292 22.12 1.88 -13.97
CA SER A 292 23.47 1.35 -13.69
C SER A 292 23.66 0.89 -12.25
N ASP A 293 22.65 1.05 -11.39
CA ASP A 293 22.76 0.68 -9.98
C ASP A 293 22.75 -0.86 -9.76
N PHE A 294 23.29 -1.27 -8.61
CA PHE A 294 23.50 -2.69 -8.30
C PHE A 294 22.21 -3.49 -8.12
N ILE A 295 21.14 -2.88 -7.60
CA ILE A 295 19.83 -3.52 -7.46
C ILE A 295 19.25 -3.79 -8.86
N THR A 296 19.29 -2.77 -9.72
CA THR A 296 18.84 -2.87 -11.10
C THR A 296 19.56 -4.00 -11.86
N GLU A 297 20.87 -4.14 -11.66
CA GLU A 297 21.63 -5.23 -12.28
C GLU A 297 21.25 -6.60 -11.73
N ALA A 298 21.07 -6.73 -10.42
CA ALA A 298 20.57 -7.97 -9.82
C ALA A 298 19.19 -8.38 -10.38
N VAL A 299 18.29 -7.43 -10.59
CA VAL A 299 16.99 -7.69 -11.22
C VAL A 299 17.14 -8.14 -12.66
N ARG A 300 18.03 -7.52 -13.46
CA ARG A 300 18.30 -7.94 -14.84
C ARG A 300 18.82 -9.37 -14.91
N GLU A 301 19.79 -9.69 -14.08
CA GLU A 301 20.37 -11.04 -14.01
C GLU A 301 19.32 -12.08 -13.64
N GLU A 302 18.62 -11.88 -12.53
CA GLU A 302 17.68 -12.85 -11.98
C GLU A 302 16.43 -13.05 -12.83
N THR A 303 15.97 -12.04 -13.55
CA THR A 303 14.81 -12.11 -14.43
C THR A 303 15.17 -12.34 -15.91
N VAL A 304 16.47 -12.41 -16.24
CA VAL A 304 16.98 -12.44 -17.62
C VAL A 304 16.36 -11.31 -18.45
N ASN A 305 16.58 -10.06 -18.00
CA ASN A 305 15.97 -8.87 -18.59
C ASN A 305 14.44 -8.95 -18.73
N GLY A 306 13.76 -9.52 -17.75
CA GLY A 306 12.30 -9.64 -17.72
C GLY A 306 11.71 -10.73 -18.63
N THR A 307 12.54 -11.64 -19.18
CA THR A 307 12.11 -12.74 -20.05
C THR A 307 12.04 -14.09 -19.35
N LYS A 308 12.62 -14.23 -18.15
CA LYS A 308 12.60 -15.49 -17.39
C LYS A 308 11.18 -15.76 -16.87
N PRO A 309 10.57 -16.91 -17.21
CA PRO A 309 9.24 -17.25 -16.75
C PRO A 309 9.14 -17.35 -15.23
N GLY A 310 8.05 -16.83 -14.68
CA GLY A 310 7.72 -16.95 -13.27
C GLY A 310 8.60 -16.13 -12.31
N ARG A 311 9.39 -15.17 -12.81
CA ARG A 311 10.19 -14.25 -11.96
C ARG A 311 9.81 -12.81 -12.20
N VAL A 312 9.31 -12.14 -11.16
CA VAL A 312 8.81 -10.76 -11.23
C VAL A 312 9.31 -9.96 -10.04
N VAL A 313 9.79 -8.74 -10.30
CA VAL A 313 10.18 -7.78 -9.26
C VAL A 313 9.36 -6.51 -9.41
N LEU A 314 8.74 -6.07 -8.31
CA LEU A 314 8.06 -4.79 -8.21
C LEU A 314 8.82 -3.90 -7.23
N ILE A 315 8.95 -2.63 -7.59
CA ILE A 315 9.61 -1.62 -6.75
C ILE A 315 8.75 -0.36 -6.69
N SER A 316 8.62 0.24 -5.50
CA SER A 316 7.90 1.50 -5.29
C SER A 316 8.58 2.67 -5.97
N SER A 317 7.80 3.63 -6.51
CA SER A 317 8.33 4.76 -7.29
C SER A 317 8.96 5.88 -6.44
N SER A 318 8.84 5.86 -5.12
CA SER A 318 9.17 6.91 -4.14
C SER A 318 8.03 7.88 -3.86
N ASN A 319 8.18 8.68 -2.78
CA ASN A 319 7.16 9.60 -2.25
C ASN A 319 7.62 11.08 -2.32
N SER A 320 8.41 11.43 -3.32
CA SER A 320 9.18 12.67 -3.36
C SER A 320 8.62 13.74 -4.31
N ALA A 321 7.50 13.47 -5.01
CA ALA A 321 6.97 14.38 -6.03
C ALA A 321 6.61 15.76 -5.50
N ALA A 322 6.15 15.85 -4.25
CA ALA A 322 5.70 17.10 -3.63
C ALA A 322 6.82 17.92 -2.95
N ASN A 323 8.05 17.40 -2.87
CA ASN A 323 9.10 17.97 -2.03
C ASN A 323 10.13 18.83 -2.78
N TRP A 324 9.90 19.18 -4.06
CA TRP A 324 10.80 19.99 -4.89
C TRP A 324 12.27 19.52 -4.83
N GLN A 325 12.46 18.21 -4.89
CA GLN A 325 13.73 17.54 -4.65
C GLN A 325 14.64 17.50 -5.87
N SER A 326 14.20 18.02 -7.02
CA SER A 326 15.00 17.99 -8.23
C SER A 326 14.94 19.27 -9.04
N ILE A 327 16.01 19.52 -9.80
CA ILE A 327 16.05 20.53 -10.86
C ILE A 327 16.64 19.86 -12.11
N VAL A 328 15.96 20.03 -13.24
CA VAL A 328 16.42 19.57 -14.55
C VAL A 328 16.47 20.80 -15.47
N LYS A 329 17.67 21.28 -15.80
CA LYS A 329 17.84 22.52 -16.54
C LYS A 329 19.17 22.60 -17.29
N SER A 330 19.16 23.20 -18.45
CA SER A 330 20.39 23.51 -19.22
C SER A 330 20.97 24.88 -18.86
N GLY A 331 22.26 25.08 -19.07
CA GLY A 331 22.97 26.33 -18.82
C GLY A 331 23.25 26.59 -17.33
N THR A 332 23.33 27.86 -16.94
CA THR A 332 23.56 28.22 -15.54
C THR A 332 22.27 28.12 -14.74
N THR A 333 22.31 27.31 -13.70
CA THR A 333 21.24 27.10 -12.74
C THR A 333 21.68 27.59 -11.36
N LYS A 334 20.87 28.41 -10.72
CA LYS A 334 21.08 28.80 -9.32
C LYS A 334 19.81 28.54 -8.53
N SER A 335 19.95 27.89 -7.36
CA SER A 335 18.83 27.59 -6.47
C SER A 335 19.22 27.76 -5.01
N VAL A 336 18.22 28.12 -4.21
CA VAL A 336 18.35 28.12 -2.73
C VAL A 336 18.15 26.69 -2.27
N MET A 337 19.02 26.23 -1.40
CA MET A 337 18.95 24.89 -0.80
C MET A 337 18.00 24.93 0.41
N GLY A 338 17.21 23.91 0.59
CA GLY A 338 16.29 23.78 1.71
C GLY A 338 17.01 23.51 3.02
N SER A 339 16.41 23.96 4.13
CA SER A 339 16.91 23.70 5.49
C SER A 339 16.00 22.73 6.24
N ALA A 340 16.59 21.94 7.13
CA ALA A 340 15.86 20.97 7.95
C ALA A 340 15.06 21.62 9.10
N THR A 341 15.30 22.91 9.37
CA THR A 341 14.62 23.62 10.45
C THR A 341 13.75 24.72 9.86
N ALA A 342 12.49 24.80 10.27
CA ALA A 342 11.62 25.90 9.92
C ALA A 342 12.31 27.24 10.23
N VAL A 343 12.37 28.12 9.25
CA VAL A 343 13.07 29.39 9.34
C VAL A 343 12.28 30.32 10.27
N THR A 344 12.73 30.41 11.50
CA THR A 344 12.19 31.41 12.46
C THR A 344 13.18 32.53 12.66
N ALA A 345 12.72 33.71 13.02
CA ALA A 345 13.56 34.89 13.29
C ALA A 345 14.60 34.68 14.41
N THR A 346 14.52 33.58 15.15
CA THR A 346 15.35 33.32 16.32
C THR A 346 16.20 32.07 16.26
N ALA A 347 15.92 31.14 15.30
CA ALA A 347 16.66 29.90 15.13
C ALA A 347 17.55 29.94 13.85
N PRO A 348 18.77 29.39 13.86
CA PRO A 348 19.59 29.28 12.66
C PRO A 348 18.89 28.31 11.66
N ALA A 349 19.00 28.59 10.36
CA ALA A 349 18.71 27.62 9.34
C ALA A 349 19.77 26.51 9.39
N VAL A 350 19.36 25.25 9.45
CA VAL A 350 20.26 24.09 9.51
C VAL A 350 20.12 23.32 8.19
N TYR A 351 21.23 23.17 7.47
CA TYR A 351 21.31 22.43 6.22
C TYR A 351 22.05 21.13 6.49
N ASN A 352 21.36 19.99 6.39
CA ASN A 352 21.88 18.67 6.74
C ASN A 352 21.47 17.60 5.74
N SER A 353 21.20 17.96 4.50
CA SER A 353 20.77 17.02 3.45
C SER A 353 21.94 16.53 2.61
N PHE A 354 21.68 15.47 1.84
CA PHE A 354 22.58 14.92 0.84
C PHE A 354 22.12 15.34 -0.56
N TYR A 355 23.04 15.77 -1.40
CA TYR A 355 22.77 16.24 -2.75
C TYR A 355 23.62 15.51 -3.77
N THR A 356 23.03 15.24 -4.94
CA THR A 356 23.72 14.69 -6.11
C THR A 356 23.53 15.61 -7.30
N PHE A 357 24.61 15.91 -7.99
CA PHE A 357 24.63 16.76 -9.18
C PHE A 357 25.31 16.05 -10.32
N TYR A 358 24.66 15.92 -11.48
CA TYR A 358 25.23 15.31 -12.67
C TYR A 358 24.60 15.84 -13.95
N ALA A 359 25.23 15.61 -15.09
CA ALA A 359 24.72 15.99 -16.39
C ALA A 359 24.22 14.79 -17.18
N SER A 360 23.13 14.96 -17.93
CA SER A 360 22.48 13.88 -18.69
C SER A 360 23.33 13.31 -19.83
N ASP A 361 24.25 14.10 -20.38
CA ASP A 361 25.22 13.66 -21.40
C ASP A 361 26.56 13.24 -20.82
N TYR A 362 26.66 13.19 -19.48
CA TYR A 362 27.83 12.75 -18.70
C TYR A 362 29.12 13.55 -18.95
N GLN A 363 29.00 14.81 -19.38
CA GLN A 363 30.10 15.73 -19.53
C GLN A 363 30.38 16.52 -18.25
N ASP A 364 31.57 17.09 -18.14
CA ASP A 364 31.95 17.90 -16.99
C ASP A 364 31.19 19.23 -16.94
N PHE A 365 30.90 19.69 -15.74
CA PHE A 365 30.21 20.93 -15.43
C PHE A 365 30.76 21.52 -14.13
N THR A 366 30.36 22.73 -13.76
CA THR A 366 30.83 23.39 -12.54
C THR A 366 29.76 23.48 -11.50
N ILE A 367 30.13 23.23 -10.24
CA ILE A 367 29.27 23.45 -9.05
C ILE A 367 29.98 24.43 -8.13
N ALA A 368 29.24 25.44 -7.67
CA ALA A 368 29.69 26.36 -6.64
C ALA A 368 28.65 26.49 -5.54
N LEU A 369 29.08 26.28 -4.31
CA LEU A 369 28.24 26.57 -3.13
C LEU A 369 28.36 28.05 -2.77
N LYS A 370 27.26 28.67 -2.45
CA LYS A 370 27.14 30.09 -2.21
C LYS A 370 26.31 30.38 -0.97
N VAL A 371 26.46 31.57 -0.42
CA VAL A 371 25.52 32.15 0.55
C VAL A 371 24.87 33.35 -0.09
N VAL A 372 23.55 33.45 0.06
CA VAL A 372 22.77 34.58 -0.46
C VAL A 372 22.25 35.41 0.71
N ASP A 373 22.49 36.71 0.66
CA ASP A 373 21.83 37.69 1.55
C ASP A 373 20.38 37.87 1.08
N THR A 374 19.42 37.53 1.94
CA THR A 374 18.00 37.53 1.60
C THR A 374 17.41 38.95 1.51
N THR A 375 18.14 39.99 1.92
CA THR A 375 17.72 41.39 1.83
C THR A 375 18.18 42.05 0.53
N THR A 376 19.45 41.81 0.17
CA THR A 376 20.08 42.45 -0.97
C THR A 376 20.15 41.59 -2.21
N GLY A 377 20.08 40.28 -2.04
CA GLY A 377 20.35 39.28 -3.11
C GLY A 377 21.83 39.12 -3.44
N GLU A 378 22.72 39.71 -2.65
CA GLU A 378 24.16 39.57 -2.79
C GLU A 378 24.57 38.10 -2.60
N VAL A 379 25.34 37.55 -3.54
CA VAL A 379 25.81 36.18 -3.54
C VAL A 379 27.29 36.13 -3.24
N SER A 380 27.63 35.50 -2.12
CA SER A 380 29.03 35.36 -1.67
C SER A 380 29.48 33.92 -1.77
N ASP A 381 30.78 33.71 -2.05
CA ASP A 381 31.38 32.37 -1.97
C ASP A 381 31.41 31.90 -0.51
N ILE A 382 31.08 30.64 -0.30
CA ILE A 382 31.45 29.93 0.92
C ILE A 382 32.90 29.49 0.79
N GLY A 383 33.82 30.41 1.00
CA GLY A 383 35.24 30.07 1.15
C GLY A 383 35.55 29.83 2.63
N ASN A 384 36.81 29.95 3.03
CA ASN A 384 37.29 29.88 4.42
C ASN A 384 36.74 31.02 5.33
N HIS A 385 35.57 31.55 5.05
CA HIS A 385 34.97 32.66 5.78
C HIS A 385 33.84 32.16 6.67
N VAL A 386 33.88 32.56 7.93
CA VAL A 386 32.81 32.43 8.88
C VAL A 386 31.66 33.35 8.45
N LEU A 387 30.63 32.77 7.82
CA LEU A 387 29.44 33.50 7.45
C LEU A 387 28.37 33.29 8.54
N HIS A 388 28.34 34.20 9.49
CA HIS A 388 27.26 34.38 10.47
C HIS A 388 26.69 33.10 11.08
N GLN A 389 27.49 32.39 11.86
CA GLN A 389 27.02 31.25 12.65
C GLN A 389 26.65 31.68 14.06
N LYS A 390 25.40 31.49 14.43
CA LYS A 390 24.95 31.74 15.84
C LYS A 390 25.62 30.80 16.85
N SER A 391 26.14 29.67 16.43
CA SER A 391 26.71 28.65 17.33
C SER A 391 28.24 28.72 17.49
N GLY A 392 28.91 29.63 16.81
CA GLY A 392 30.38 29.76 16.89
C GLY A 392 31.19 28.63 16.26
N ALA A 393 30.53 27.64 15.60
CA ALA A 393 31.23 26.56 14.91
C ALA A 393 31.70 27.04 13.54
N VAL A 394 32.99 26.87 13.23
CA VAL A 394 33.59 27.17 11.95
C VAL A 394 33.51 25.93 11.07
N MET A 395 32.95 26.04 9.89
CA MET A 395 33.03 24.98 8.88
C MET A 395 34.23 25.25 7.96
N GLU A 396 35.25 24.44 8.09
CA GLU A 396 36.47 24.56 7.28
C GLU A 396 36.42 23.76 5.98
N ASN A 397 35.54 22.75 5.85
CA ASN A 397 35.47 21.89 4.67
C ASN A 397 34.01 21.47 4.37
N PHE A 398 33.59 21.65 3.12
CA PHE A 398 32.42 21.01 2.57
C PHE A 398 32.82 19.65 2.01
N ASN A 399 32.07 18.60 2.34
CA ASN A 399 32.22 17.32 1.69
C ASN A 399 31.54 17.36 0.29
N LEU A 400 32.10 18.18 -0.59
CA LEU A 400 31.78 18.17 -2.01
C LEU A 400 32.80 17.26 -2.72
N ILE A 401 32.35 16.06 -3.06
CA ILE A 401 33.16 15.05 -3.70
C ILE A 401 32.82 15.04 -5.19
N LYS A 402 33.82 15.23 -6.04
CA LYS A 402 33.70 15.00 -7.47
C LYS A 402 34.10 13.56 -7.75
N ASP A 403 33.17 12.77 -8.28
CA ASP A 403 33.44 11.44 -8.80
C ASP A 403 33.32 11.47 -10.33
N SER A 404 34.46 11.28 -11.00
CA SER A 404 34.54 11.21 -12.46
C SER A 404 34.67 9.78 -12.99
N ASN A 405 34.47 8.78 -12.11
CA ASN A 405 34.61 7.37 -12.45
C ASN A 405 33.30 6.60 -12.29
N CYS A 406 32.15 7.28 -12.13
CA CYS A 406 30.83 6.65 -12.09
C CYS A 406 30.54 6.00 -13.45
N GLU A 407 30.50 4.69 -13.48
CA GLU A 407 30.05 3.93 -14.65
C GLU A 407 28.58 4.17 -14.91
N THR A 408 28.19 4.28 -16.18
CA THR A 408 26.79 4.41 -16.60
C THR A 408 26.29 3.09 -17.16
N ALA A 409 24.97 2.97 -17.34
CA ALA A 409 24.36 1.81 -18.01
C ALA A 409 24.83 1.65 -19.48
N THR A 410 25.40 2.70 -20.08
CA THR A 410 26.01 2.61 -21.41
C THR A 410 27.47 2.20 -21.29
N PRO A 411 27.86 1.02 -21.78
CA PRO A 411 29.26 0.55 -21.68
C PRO A 411 30.26 1.55 -22.21
N GLY A 412 31.29 1.82 -21.41
CA GLY A 412 32.36 2.76 -21.76
C GLY A 412 32.06 4.25 -21.58
N LYS A 413 30.84 4.59 -21.09
CA LYS A 413 30.53 5.95 -20.66
C LYS A 413 30.74 6.11 -19.16
N ILE A 414 31.39 7.19 -18.77
CA ILE A 414 31.64 7.55 -17.38
C ILE A 414 31.00 8.90 -17.08
N ALA A 415 30.16 8.91 -16.05
CA ALA A 415 29.52 10.13 -15.57
C ALA A 415 30.48 10.93 -14.66
N VAL A 416 30.36 12.24 -14.73
CA VAL A 416 30.91 13.13 -13.70
C VAL A 416 29.80 13.46 -12.74
N VAL A 417 29.93 13.05 -11.49
CA VAL A 417 28.94 13.26 -10.43
C VAL A 417 29.60 14.05 -9.30
N TYR A 418 28.90 15.07 -8.82
CA TYR A 418 29.25 15.75 -7.58
C TYR A 418 28.31 15.31 -6.47
N TYR A 419 28.88 14.82 -5.37
CA TYR A 419 28.14 14.49 -4.14
C TYR A 419 28.45 15.55 -3.08
N LEU A 420 27.41 16.10 -2.49
CA LEU A 420 27.49 16.99 -1.34
C LEU A 420 26.78 16.36 -0.14
N ASN A 421 27.57 15.96 0.86
CA ASN A 421 27.04 15.37 2.09
C ASN A 421 27.07 16.41 3.23
N LEU A 422 25.90 16.95 3.58
CA LEU A 422 25.72 17.81 4.75
C LEU A 422 25.12 17.07 5.95
N MET A 423 24.85 15.78 5.85
CA MET A 423 24.28 14.99 6.96
C MET A 423 25.29 14.82 8.09
N GLU A 424 26.57 14.69 7.78
CA GLU A 424 27.64 14.54 8.78
C GLU A 424 28.11 15.89 9.35
N THR A 425 28.02 16.93 8.55
CA THR A 425 28.49 18.26 8.95
C THR A 425 27.49 19.33 8.53
N ALA A 426 26.46 19.53 9.37
CA ALA A 426 25.40 20.48 9.08
C ALA A 426 25.91 21.92 8.98
N VAL A 427 25.49 22.63 7.93
CA VAL A 427 25.67 24.08 7.79
C VAL A 427 24.60 24.81 8.57
N LYS A 428 25.00 25.78 9.40
CA LYS A 428 24.09 26.62 10.18
C LYS A 428 24.27 28.09 9.80
N LEU A 429 23.22 28.71 9.32
CA LEU A 429 23.23 30.12 8.92
C LEU A 429 22.18 30.92 9.71
N ASP A 430 22.43 32.23 9.87
CA ASP A 430 21.41 33.14 10.40
C ASP A 430 20.25 33.23 9.41
N ALA A 431 19.15 32.59 9.78
CA ALA A 431 17.95 32.46 8.95
C ALA A 431 17.27 33.80 8.63
N SER A 432 17.53 34.84 9.43
CA SER A 432 16.98 36.17 9.18
C SER A 432 17.64 36.89 7.99
N LYS A 433 18.86 36.44 7.60
CA LYS A 433 19.68 37.14 6.61
C LYS A 433 20.16 36.26 5.46
N TYR A 434 20.46 35.02 5.72
CA TYR A 434 21.24 34.20 4.79
C TYR A 434 20.56 32.87 4.43
N ARG A 435 20.78 32.42 3.19
CA ARG A 435 20.42 31.08 2.72
C ARG A 435 21.62 30.42 2.05
N LEU A 436 21.76 29.10 2.26
CA LEU A 436 22.70 28.31 1.47
C LEU A 436 22.14 28.18 0.05
N ALA A 437 23.01 28.23 -0.93
CA ALA A 437 22.62 28.14 -2.31
C ALA A 437 23.64 27.35 -3.13
N VAL A 438 23.19 26.82 -4.24
CA VAL A 438 24.02 26.18 -5.26
C VAL A 438 23.93 26.96 -6.57
N VAL A 439 25.08 27.16 -7.21
CA VAL A 439 25.17 27.65 -8.59
C VAL A 439 25.89 26.61 -9.41
N ALA A 440 25.19 26.02 -10.36
CA ALA A 440 25.71 25.01 -11.25
C ALA A 440 25.72 25.54 -12.69
N THR A 441 26.75 25.28 -13.44
CA THR A 441 26.90 25.76 -14.84
C THR A 441 27.33 24.61 -15.73
N SER A 442 26.53 24.31 -16.74
CA SER A 442 26.85 23.34 -17.78
C SER A 442 27.29 24.01 -19.07
N ASN A 443 27.89 23.23 -19.96
CA ASN A 443 28.13 23.64 -21.34
C ASN A 443 26.80 23.84 -22.09
N ASP A 444 26.84 24.56 -23.19
CA ASP A 444 25.68 24.80 -24.03
C ASP A 444 25.04 23.49 -24.49
N GLY A 445 23.73 23.40 -24.28
CA GLY A 445 22.91 22.21 -24.62
C GLY A 445 22.98 21.06 -23.63
N GLN A 446 23.85 21.08 -22.63
CA GLN A 446 23.90 20.06 -21.60
C GLN A 446 22.84 20.29 -20.52
N THR A 447 22.08 19.25 -20.20
CA THR A 447 21.09 19.31 -19.11
C THR A 447 21.71 18.88 -17.80
N LEU A 448 21.66 19.78 -16.81
CA LEU A 448 22.05 19.49 -15.43
C LEU A 448 20.88 18.89 -14.67
N LYS A 449 21.17 17.90 -13.86
CA LYS A 449 20.29 17.29 -12.89
C LYS A 449 20.84 17.51 -11.49
N LEU A 450 20.08 18.22 -10.68
CA LEU A 450 20.36 18.48 -9.28
C LEU A 450 19.30 17.76 -8.45
N ILE A 451 19.71 16.89 -7.55
CA ILE A 451 18.81 16.05 -6.75
C ILE A 451 19.19 16.17 -5.28
N CYS A 452 18.21 16.25 -4.42
CA CYS A 452 18.36 16.32 -2.97
C CYS A 452 17.57 15.19 -2.29
N ASN A 453 18.21 14.51 -1.35
CA ASN A 453 17.50 13.68 -0.38
C ASN A 453 17.19 14.55 0.85
N GLY A 454 16.06 15.24 0.80
CA GLY A 454 15.53 15.91 1.98
C GLY A 454 15.03 14.87 2.97
N ASP A 455 15.36 15.04 4.24
CA ASP A 455 14.84 14.20 5.29
C ASP A 455 13.30 14.32 5.34
N ASN A 456 12.60 13.25 5.71
CA ASN A 456 11.16 13.02 5.55
C ASN A 456 10.22 14.09 6.15
N ASN A 457 10.74 15.10 6.84
CA ASN A 457 10.00 16.23 7.42
C ASN A 457 10.59 17.58 7.00
N ALA A 458 11.52 17.60 6.05
CA ALA A 458 12.20 18.83 5.69
C ALA A 458 11.36 19.69 4.73
N GLU A 459 11.54 20.98 4.84
CA GLU A 459 11.16 21.95 3.84
C GLU A 459 11.70 21.57 2.45
N PRO A 460 11.12 22.13 1.37
CA PRO A 460 11.51 21.81 0.00
C PRO A 460 13.04 21.92 -0.22
N CYS A 461 13.61 20.90 -0.85
CA CYS A 461 15.07 20.77 -1.02
C CYS A 461 15.69 21.87 -1.89
N PHE A 462 14.94 22.33 -2.91
CA PHE A 462 15.32 23.46 -3.75
C PHE A 462 14.19 24.47 -3.77
N ASP A 463 14.42 25.62 -3.12
CA ASP A 463 13.41 26.66 -3.04
C ASP A 463 13.86 27.94 -3.77
N ALA A 464 12.89 28.74 -4.16
CA ALA A 464 13.10 30.10 -4.65
C ALA A 464 12.10 31.02 -3.92
N PRO A 465 12.27 31.22 -2.60
CA PRO A 465 11.27 31.91 -1.80
C PRO A 465 11.21 33.39 -2.12
N THR A 466 10.00 33.95 -1.93
CA THR A 466 9.88 35.38 -1.63
C THR A 466 10.22 35.55 -0.16
N VAL A 467 11.36 36.14 0.17
CA VAL A 467 11.86 36.22 1.55
C VAL A 467 11.40 37.47 2.25
N ALA A 468 11.20 37.37 3.55
CA ALA A 468 11.01 38.55 4.44
C ALA A 468 12.25 39.46 4.38
N GLY A 469 12.15 40.55 3.66
CA GLY A 469 13.27 41.48 3.36
C GLY A 469 13.12 42.08 1.97
N GLY A 470 12.25 41.51 1.15
CA GLY A 470 11.87 42.10 -0.14
C GLY A 470 12.64 41.59 -1.36
N TYR A 471 13.59 40.65 -1.22
CA TYR A 471 14.29 40.08 -2.39
C TYR A 471 13.47 38.93 -2.97
N ASP A 472 13.04 39.09 -4.22
CA ASP A 472 12.32 38.10 -4.98
C ASP A 472 13.31 37.21 -5.75
N PHE A 473 13.54 36.00 -5.24
CA PHE A 473 14.48 35.07 -5.84
C PHE A 473 14.03 34.64 -7.24
N ALA A 474 12.76 34.34 -7.44
CA ALA A 474 12.23 33.90 -8.70
C ALA A 474 12.38 34.98 -9.80
N ALA A 475 12.01 36.25 -9.48
CA ALA A 475 12.19 37.38 -10.39
C ALA A 475 13.65 37.64 -10.75
N ASN A 476 14.60 37.24 -9.89
CA ASN A 476 16.05 37.38 -10.12
C ASN A 476 16.71 36.12 -10.69
N GLY A 477 15.90 35.22 -11.27
CA GLY A 477 16.36 34.06 -12.03
C GLY A 477 16.85 32.87 -11.19
N TRP A 478 16.44 32.80 -9.92
CA TRP A 478 16.64 31.63 -9.09
C TRP A 478 15.61 30.56 -9.45
N THR A 479 16.03 29.33 -9.50
CA THR A 479 15.21 28.20 -9.94
C THR A 479 14.66 27.49 -8.73
N LYS A 480 13.34 27.28 -8.72
CA LYS A 480 12.65 26.39 -7.76
C LYS A 480 12.74 24.96 -8.24
N GLY A 481 12.86 24.02 -7.31
CA GLY A 481 12.84 22.61 -7.58
C GLY A 481 11.48 22.10 -8.06
N THR A 482 11.51 20.91 -8.62
CA THR A 482 10.33 20.16 -9.07
C THR A 482 10.37 18.72 -8.54
N GLY A 483 9.37 17.91 -8.88
CA GLY A 483 9.36 16.47 -8.63
C GLY A 483 9.71 15.62 -9.86
N ASP A 484 10.15 16.23 -10.95
CA ASP A 484 10.21 15.60 -12.29
C ASP A 484 11.13 14.38 -12.38
N ILE A 485 12.18 14.32 -11.59
CA ILE A 485 13.11 13.19 -11.50
C ILE A 485 13.35 12.74 -10.06
N ALA A 486 12.49 13.15 -9.14
CA ALA A 486 12.56 12.72 -7.75
C ALA A 486 11.91 11.34 -7.55
N PHE A 487 12.26 10.38 -8.40
CA PHE A 487 11.77 9.01 -8.35
C PHE A 487 12.91 8.02 -8.05
N ASN A 488 12.55 6.84 -7.58
CA ASN A 488 13.48 5.79 -7.20
C ASN A 488 14.36 5.35 -8.39
N THR A 489 15.66 5.51 -8.29
CA THR A 489 16.62 5.13 -9.35
C THR A 489 16.61 3.63 -9.65
N ASN A 490 16.29 2.79 -8.66
CA ASN A 490 16.26 1.34 -8.81
C ASN A 490 15.11 0.83 -9.70
N ILE A 491 14.22 1.72 -10.16
CA ILE A 491 13.17 1.37 -11.13
C ILE A 491 13.58 1.59 -12.59
N CYS A 492 14.72 2.20 -12.86
CA CYS A 492 15.22 2.51 -14.21
C CYS A 492 15.61 1.26 -15.00
N ASN A 493 14.68 0.32 -15.14
CA ASN A 493 14.91 -0.98 -15.75
C ASN A 493 13.64 -1.53 -16.39
N ASP A 494 13.78 -2.15 -17.58
CA ASP A 494 12.67 -2.84 -18.26
C ASP A 494 12.17 -4.08 -17.52
N ALA A 495 13.02 -4.71 -16.72
CA ALA A 495 12.67 -5.90 -15.94
C ALA A 495 11.96 -5.60 -14.61
N VAL A 496 11.81 -4.32 -14.23
CA VAL A 496 11.07 -3.89 -13.02
C VAL A 496 9.67 -3.43 -13.40
N ILE A 497 8.67 -3.78 -12.60
CA ILE A 497 7.36 -3.13 -12.60
C ILE A 497 7.38 -2.07 -11.50
N SER A 498 7.47 -0.80 -11.87
CA SER A 498 7.46 0.30 -10.92
C SER A 498 6.03 0.74 -10.58
N VAL A 499 5.79 1.03 -9.28
CA VAL A 499 4.44 1.25 -8.77
C VAL A 499 4.32 2.60 -8.08
N GLY A 500 3.46 3.47 -8.62
CA GLY A 500 3.01 4.72 -8.01
C GLY A 500 1.75 4.54 -7.17
N SER A 501 1.26 5.63 -6.58
CA SER A 501 0.17 5.61 -5.58
C SER A 501 -1.05 6.40 -6.02
N TYR A 502 -2.26 5.88 -5.67
CA TYR A 502 -3.50 6.65 -5.70
C TYR A 502 -4.30 6.47 -4.40
N ILE A 503 -5.24 7.39 -4.15
CA ILE A 503 -6.00 7.52 -2.91
C ILE A 503 -7.19 6.58 -2.93
N THR A 504 -7.35 5.75 -1.90
CA THR A 504 -8.51 4.87 -1.73
C THR A 504 -9.36 5.23 -0.52
N ARG A 505 -8.83 6.08 0.38
CA ARG A 505 -9.50 6.48 1.60
C ARG A 505 -9.06 7.88 1.99
N THR A 506 -9.98 8.72 2.43
CA THR A 506 -9.70 10.08 2.91
C THR A 506 -10.05 10.29 4.38
N GLY A 507 -10.73 9.33 5.03
CA GLY A 507 -11.06 9.39 6.44
C GLY A 507 -11.07 8.01 7.10
N TRP A 508 -10.78 7.96 8.41
CA TRP A 508 -10.77 6.72 9.20
C TRP A 508 -11.14 6.98 10.66
N LYS A 509 -11.42 5.88 11.39
CA LYS A 509 -11.55 5.90 12.85
C LYS A 509 -10.32 5.29 13.49
N THR A 510 -9.80 5.96 14.50
CA THR A 510 -8.70 5.41 15.33
C THR A 510 -9.21 4.33 16.27
N TRP A 511 -8.30 3.60 16.89
CA TRP A 511 -8.60 2.58 17.90
C TRP A 511 -9.39 3.13 19.10
N GLU A 512 -9.25 4.40 19.40
CA GLU A 512 -10.05 5.09 20.45
C GLU A 512 -11.45 5.50 19.95
N GLY A 513 -11.73 5.38 18.66
CA GLY A 513 -12.98 5.77 18.04
C GLY A 513 -13.02 7.20 17.52
N ASN A 514 -11.91 7.93 17.53
CA ASN A 514 -11.81 9.30 17.02
C ASN A 514 -11.84 9.29 15.48
N ASP A 515 -12.61 10.21 14.88
CA ASP A 515 -12.59 10.43 13.44
C ASP A 515 -11.32 11.20 13.04
N ARG A 516 -10.67 10.74 11.99
CA ARG A 516 -9.47 11.34 11.39
C ARG A 516 -9.63 11.40 9.88
N GLY A 517 -8.86 12.28 9.24
CA GLY A 517 -8.81 12.42 7.78
C GLY A 517 -7.52 13.11 7.37
N TYR A 518 -7.19 13.00 6.08
CA TYR A 518 -6.07 13.74 5.52
C TYR A 518 -6.40 15.24 5.46
N PRO A 519 -5.44 16.11 5.78
CA PRO A 519 -5.58 17.54 5.55
C PRO A 519 -5.66 17.85 4.05
N GLU A 520 -5.91 19.10 3.71
CA GLU A 520 -5.70 19.55 2.33
C GLU A 520 -4.25 19.28 1.91
N SER A 521 -4.06 18.90 0.66
CA SER A 521 -2.73 18.70 0.10
C SER A 521 -1.91 19.99 0.20
N THR A 522 -0.76 19.94 0.83
CA THR A 522 0.18 21.07 0.91
C THR A 522 0.75 21.43 -0.48
N PHE A 523 0.75 20.45 -1.40
CA PHE A 523 1.25 20.62 -2.76
C PHE A 523 0.22 21.27 -3.69
N THR A 524 -1.02 20.80 -3.67
CA THR A 524 -2.08 21.28 -4.56
C THR A 524 -2.97 22.35 -3.92
N GLY A 525 -2.96 22.48 -2.59
CA GLY A 525 -3.89 23.32 -1.84
C GLY A 525 -5.36 22.89 -1.94
N LYS A 526 -5.62 21.63 -2.31
CA LYS A 526 -6.97 21.09 -2.52
C LYS A 526 -7.28 19.97 -1.53
N VAL A 527 -8.55 19.79 -1.24
CA VAL A 527 -9.05 18.63 -0.51
C VAL A 527 -8.81 17.38 -1.36
N GLN A 528 -8.13 16.41 -0.79
CA GLN A 528 -7.80 15.15 -1.46
C GLN A 528 -9.05 14.28 -1.68
N GLN A 529 -9.16 13.61 -2.83
CA GLN A 529 -10.33 12.84 -3.23
C GLN A 529 -9.98 11.37 -3.52
N ILE A 530 -10.93 10.47 -3.24
CA ILE A 530 -10.79 9.05 -3.59
C ILE A 530 -10.66 8.91 -5.11
N GLY A 531 -9.70 8.12 -5.53
CA GLY A 531 -9.36 7.91 -6.95
C GLY A 531 -8.28 8.84 -7.49
N GLU A 532 -8.00 9.97 -6.84
CA GLU A 532 -6.93 10.89 -7.20
C GLU A 532 -5.54 10.24 -7.05
N ILE A 533 -4.59 10.58 -7.93
CA ILE A 533 -3.19 10.19 -7.74
C ILE A 533 -2.68 10.87 -6.46
N SER A 534 -1.97 10.12 -5.61
CA SER A 534 -1.38 10.71 -4.40
C SER A 534 -0.36 11.78 -4.79
N ASP A 535 -0.43 12.95 -4.17
CA ASP A 535 0.40 14.10 -4.50
C ASP A 535 1.91 13.83 -4.33
N PHE A 536 2.25 12.96 -3.38
CA PHE A 536 3.62 12.51 -3.14
C PHE A 536 4.14 11.48 -4.16
N SER A 537 3.27 10.83 -4.96
CA SER A 537 3.65 9.73 -5.86
C SER A 537 4.66 10.17 -6.89
N SER A 538 5.89 9.69 -6.78
CA SER A 538 7.01 10.08 -7.64
C SER A 538 6.86 9.58 -9.08
N TRP A 539 7.39 10.37 -10.01
CA TRP A 539 7.30 10.14 -11.45
C TRP A 539 8.46 10.80 -12.17
N GLY A 540 8.68 10.42 -13.40
CA GLY A 540 9.65 11.10 -14.26
C GLY A 540 10.08 10.29 -15.46
N THR A 541 11.08 10.82 -16.16
CA THR A 541 11.73 10.19 -17.33
C THR A 541 13.19 9.93 -17.00
N ASP A 542 13.66 8.71 -17.24
CA ASP A 542 15.04 8.32 -17.02
C ASP A 542 15.98 8.90 -18.10
N ASP A 543 17.30 8.65 -17.96
CA ASP A 543 18.32 9.12 -18.90
C ASP A 543 18.24 8.43 -20.27
N ASN A 544 17.48 7.34 -20.38
CA ASN A 544 17.22 6.61 -21.62
C ASN A 544 15.90 7.03 -22.28
N GLY A 545 15.21 8.03 -21.73
CA GLY A 545 13.93 8.55 -22.26
C GLY A 545 12.72 7.73 -21.91
N LYS A 546 12.79 6.86 -20.90
CA LYS A 546 11.70 6.00 -20.47
C LYS A 546 10.94 6.60 -19.28
N ASN A 547 9.62 6.49 -19.32
CA ASN A 547 8.73 7.07 -18.33
C ASN A 547 8.40 6.10 -17.18
N TYR A 548 8.30 6.64 -15.96
CA TYR A 548 7.95 5.96 -14.71
C TYR A 548 6.90 6.74 -13.92
N PRO A 549 6.05 6.08 -13.14
CA PRO A 549 5.98 4.63 -12.87
C PRO A 549 5.39 3.83 -14.03
N THR A 550 5.47 2.48 -13.96
CA THR A 550 4.78 1.58 -14.90
C THR A 550 3.26 1.65 -14.71
N ILE A 551 2.81 1.61 -13.47
CA ILE A 551 1.38 1.62 -13.06
C ILE A 551 1.22 2.40 -11.76
N ILE A 552 -0.05 2.68 -11.40
CA ILE A 552 -0.43 3.11 -10.07
C ILE A 552 -1.35 2.09 -9.39
N ALA A 553 -1.23 1.96 -8.06
CA ALA A 553 -2.03 1.07 -7.24
C ALA A 553 -2.45 1.76 -5.93
N PRO A 554 -3.39 1.19 -5.13
CA PRO A 554 -3.78 1.73 -3.84
C PRO A 554 -2.61 1.93 -2.90
N GLY A 555 -2.33 3.16 -2.49
CA GLY A 555 -1.19 3.46 -1.60
C GLY A 555 -1.47 4.54 -0.57
N GLN A 556 -2.57 5.28 -0.67
CA GLN A 556 -2.95 6.25 0.34
C GLN A 556 -4.26 5.85 1.02
N GLY A 557 -4.20 5.77 2.36
CA GLY A 557 -5.29 5.31 3.18
C GLY A 557 -5.37 3.78 3.30
N THR A 558 -4.23 3.10 3.29
CA THR A 558 -4.12 1.64 3.41
C THR A 558 -4.04 1.24 4.88
N ILE A 559 -4.94 0.35 5.31
CA ILE A 559 -4.93 -0.23 6.66
C ILE A 559 -4.36 -1.64 6.57
N SER A 560 -3.32 -1.93 7.37
CA SER A 560 -2.69 -3.25 7.44
C SER A 560 -2.07 -3.50 8.82
N ALA A 561 -1.35 -4.61 8.98
CA ALA A 561 -0.74 -5.02 10.24
C ALA A 561 0.34 -4.03 10.71
N ALA A 562 0.45 -3.84 12.02
CA ALA A 562 1.47 -3.03 12.66
C ALA A 562 2.48 -3.92 13.40
N ASN A 563 3.75 -3.52 13.41
CA ASN A 563 4.80 -4.19 14.18
C ASN A 563 4.59 -3.96 15.67
N ASN A 564 4.25 -5.01 16.41
CA ASN A 564 3.99 -4.93 17.85
C ASN A 564 5.21 -4.51 18.69
N TYR A 565 6.39 -4.52 18.12
CA TYR A 565 7.65 -4.12 18.77
C TYR A 565 8.11 -2.72 18.38
N ASP A 566 7.32 -1.99 17.61
CA ASP A 566 7.58 -0.58 17.27
C ASP A 566 7.44 0.30 18.51
N TYR A 567 8.55 0.62 19.17
CA TYR A 567 8.55 1.39 20.41
C TYR A 567 8.16 2.86 20.23
N SER A 568 8.13 3.38 19.01
CA SER A 568 7.58 4.71 18.75
C SER A 568 6.06 4.72 18.95
N THR A 569 5.39 3.63 18.55
CA THR A 569 3.94 3.48 18.58
C THR A 569 3.44 2.70 19.79
N PHE A 570 4.22 1.76 20.32
CA PHE A 570 3.82 0.85 21.39
C PHE A 570 4.77 0.88 22.59
N ILE A 571 4.24 0.46 23.74
CA ILE A 571 5.03 0.13 24.95
C ILE A 571 4.70 -1.30 25.38
N ALA A 572 5.57 -1.90 26.18
CA ALA A 572 5.35 -3.23 26.72
C ALA A 572 4.08 -3.26 27.60
N ASP A 573 3.25 -4.30 27.46
CA ASP A 573 2.08 -4.53 28.31
C ASP A 573 2.53 -5.14 29.65
N ALA A 574 2.47 -4.36 30.70
CA ALA A 574 2.85 -4.82 32.06
C ALA A 574 2.00 -6.00 32.56
N ASN A 575 0.78 -6.18 32.03
CA ASN A 575 -0.15 -7.24 32.43
C ASN A 575 -0.09 -8.48 31.53
N ASN A 576 0.63 -8.39 30.42
CA ASN A 576 0.76 -9.48 29.44
C ASN A 576 2.19 -9.48 28.87
N PRO A 577 3.12 -10.24 29.49
CA PRO A 577 4.50 -10.31 29.02
C PRO A 577 4.58 -10.70 27.52
N GLY A 578 5.25 -9.88 26.72
CA GLY A 578 5.33 -10.04 25.27
C GLY A 578 4.15 -9.42 24.51
N GLY A 579 3.17 -8.82 25.20
CA GLY A 579 2.12 -8.00 24.60
C GLY A 579 2.57 -6.56 24.41
N ALA A 580 1.89 -5.86 23.48
CA ALA A 580 2.10 -4.44 23.21
C ALA A 580 0.81 -3.65 23.48
N VAL A 581 0.94 -2.48 24.05
CA VAL A 581 -0.15 -1.50 24.23
C VAL A 581 0.24 -0.18 23.57
N PRO A 582 -0.71 0.61 23.07
CA PRO A 582 -0.41 1.90 22.46
C PRO A 582 0.35 2.80 23.42
N ASN A 583 1.41 3.41 22.92
CA ASN A 583 2.15 4.43 23.65
C ASN A 583 1.29 5.72 23.71
N PRO A 584 0.89 6.21 24.90
CA PRO A 584 0.00 7.35 25.03
C PRO A 584 0.63 8.67 24.56
N GLU A 585 1.95 8.72 24.43
CA GLU A 585 2.66 9.91 23.94
C GLU A 585 2.89 9.88 22.42
N SER A 586 2.66 8.73 21.75
CA SER A 586 2.87 8.58 20.31
C SER A 586 1.76 9.23 19.49
N ASP A 587 2.14 10.12 18.59
CA ASP A 587 1.21 10.71 17.62
C ASP A 587 0.72 9.67 16.61
N GLU A 588 1.53 8.67 16.25
CA GLU A 588 1.17 7.54 15.40
C GLU A 588 0.05 6.73 16.04
N ALA A 589 0.20 6.38 17.34
CA ALA A 589 -0.84 5.66 18.06
C ALA A 589 -2.14 6.46 18.16
N LYS A 590 -2.07 7.75 18.42
CA LYS A 590 -3.25 8.63 18.57
C LYS A 590 -4.00 8.85 17.25
N ASN A 591 -3.29 8.91 16.13
CA ASN A 591 -3.85 9.34 14.86
C ASN A 591 -4.07 8.22 13.85
N PHE A 592 -3.20 7.20 13.81
CA PHE A 592 -3.17 6.21 12.73
C PHE A 592 -3.46 4.78 13.17
N LEU A 593 -3.33 4.45 14.46
CA LEU A 593 -3.64 3.13 14.97
C LEU A 593 -5.14 2.85 14.88
N ILE A 594 -5.54 1.72 14.28
CA ILE A 594 -6.93 1.41 13.96
C ILE A 594 -7.56 0.46 15.00
N GLY A 595 -6.79 -0.49 15.51
CA GLY A 595 -7.26 -1.45 16.50
C GLY A 595 -6.44 -2.73 16.52
N ASN A 596 -6.87 -3.70 17.34
CA ASN A 596 -6.21 -4.99 17.45
C ASN A 596 -7.20 -6.15 17.39
N ILE A 597 -6.68 -7.33 17.10
CA ILE A 597 -7.39 -8.61 17.24
C ILE A 597 -6.58 -9.51 18.17
N ASP A 598 -7.22 -9.95 19.27
CA ASP A 598 -6.62 -10.92 20.18
C ASP A 598 -6.75 -12.32 19.58
N LYS A 599 -5.64 -12.85 19.07
CA LYS A 599 -5.57 -14.18 18.47
C LYS A 599 -4.16 -14.75 18.60
N PHE A 600 -4.04 -16.06 18.69
CA PHE A 600 -2.76 -16.77 18.87
C PHE A 600 -1.98 -16.31 20.12
N ASN A 601 -2.69 -16.06 21.22
CA ASN A 601 -2.16 -15.59 22.51
C ASN A 601 -1.39 -14.26 22.44
N ARG A 602 -1.73 -13.41 21.49
CA ARG A 602 -1.16 -12.06 21.36
C ARG A 602 -2.17 -11.07 20.80
N ARG A 603 -1.94 -9.79 21.03
CA ARG A 603 -2.62 -8.69 20.32
C ARG A 603 -1.96 -8.52 18.95
N ASN A 604 -2.78 -8.46 17.93
CA ASN A 604 -2.33 -8.22 16.56
C ASN A 604 -2.87 -6.85 16.14
N TRP A 605 -2.01 -5.85 16.20
CA TRP A 605 -2.39 -4.46 15.93
C TRP A 605 -2.41 -4.16 14.43
N TYR A 606 -3.21 -3.16 14.07
CA TYR A 606 -3.37 -2.66 12.71
C TYR A 606 -3.29 -1.14 12.72
N THR A 607 -2.58 -0.60 11.74
CA THR A 607 -2.39 0.84 11.54
C THR A 607 -2.75 1.26 10.12
N LEU A 608 -2.97 2.56 9.92
CA LEU A 608 -3.15 3.15 8.60
C LEU A 608 -1.83 3.80 8.18
N GLU A 609 -1.37 3.45 6.99
CA GLU A 609 -0.20 4.07 6.38
C GLU A 609 -0.49 4.57 4.97
N GLN A 610 0.43 5.40 4.46
CA GLN A 610 0.40 5.92 3.09
C GLN A 610 1.80 5.92 2.49
N GLY A 611 1.85 5.72 1.18
CA GLY A 611 3.09 5.70 0.40
C GLY A 611 2.97 4.82 -0.82
N THR A 612 3.84 5.03 -1.80
CA THR A 612 4.08 4.07 -2.88
C THR A 612 4.56 2.72 -2.33
N SER A 613 5.06 2.74 -1.10
CA SER A 613 5.40 1.56 -0.30
C SER A 613 4.21 0.64 -0.03
N MET A 614 2.98 1.16 0.06
CA MET A 614 1.75 0.39 0.24
C MET A 614 1.16 -0.04 -1.10
N SER A 615 1.39 0.73 -2.15
CA SER A 615 0.97 0.41 -3.53
C SER A 615 1.75 -0.77 -4.09
N CYS A 616 3.05 -0.84 -3.85
CA CYS A 616 3.94 -1.86 -4.37
C CYS A 616 3.53 -3.28 -3.93
N PRO A 617 3.37 -3.59 -2.63
CA PRO A 617 2.94 -4.90 -2.18
C PRO A 617 1.50 -5.23 -2.58
N HIS A 618 0.62 -4.23 -2.70
CA HIS A 618 -0.73 -4.45 -3.24
C HIS A 618 -0.69 -4.96 -4.68
N ALA A 619 0.11 -4.32 -5.54
CA ALA A 619 0.33 -4.76 -6.92
C ALA A 619 1.05 -6.11 -6.98
N ALA A 620 2.04 -6.36 -6.11
CA ALA A 620 2.74 -7.64 -6.02
C ALA A 620 1.79 -8.81 -5.68
N GLY A 621 0.86 -8.59 -4.75
CA GLY A 621 -0.20 -9.56 -4.47
C GLY A 621 -1.05 -9.85 -5.70
N ILE A 622 -1.47 -8.85 -6.48
CA ILE A 622 -2.23 -9.04 -7.73
C ILE A 622 -1.44 -9.88 -8.74
N ILE A 623 -0.16 -9.59 -8.92
CA ILE A 623 0.71 -10.36 -9.82
C ILE A 623 0.85 -11.81 -9.34
N ALA A 624 0.89 -12.06 -8.02
CA ALA A 624 0.89 -13.41 -7.48
C ALA A 624 -0.41 -14.19 -7.81
N LEU A 625 -1.58 -13.51 -7.80
CA LEU A 625 -2.84 -14.12 -8.28
C LEU A 625 -2.75 -14.51 -9.76
N TRP A 626 -2.12 -13.67 -10.59
CA TRP A 626 -1.92 -13.94 -12.01
C TRP A 626 -0.92 -15.09 -12.27
N LEU A 627 0.16 -15.15 -11.48
CA LEU A 627 1.13 -16.25 -11.56
C LEU A 627 0.54 -17.59 -11.09
N GLN A 628 -0.42 -17.60 -10.16
CA GLN A 628 -1.17 -18.84 -9.86
C GLN A 628 -1.94 -19.32 -11.08
N ALA A 629 -2.51 -18.44 -11.89
CA ALA A 629 -3.25 -18.79 -13.10
C ALA A 629 -2.33 -19.21 -14.25
N LYS A 630 -1.21 -18.53 -14.43
CA LYS A 630 -0.18 -18.84 -15.47
C LYS A 630 1.23 -18.68 -14.86
N PRO A 631 1.79 -19.76 -14.28
CA PRO A 631 3.10 -19.75 -13.59
C PRO A 631 4.28 -19.36 -14.47
N THR A 632 4.11 -19.36 -15.77
CA THR A 632 5.16 -19.07 -16.77
C THR A 632 5.15 -17.63 -17.29
N LEU A 633 4.32 -16.75 -16.73
CA LEU A 633 4.31 -15.34 -17.12
C LEU A 633 5.68 -14.71 -16.92
N THR A 634 6.11 -13.96 -17.93
CA THR A 634 7.30 -13.11 -17.89
C THR A 634 6.91 -11.67 -17.53
N VAL A 635 7.86 -10.86 -17.08
CA VAL A 635 7.64 -9.42 -16.83
C VAL A 635 7.09 -8.72 -18.07
N ASN A 636 7.64 -9.05 -19.25
CA ASN A 636 7.23 -8.45 -20.51
C ASN A 636 5.77 -8.77 -20.87
N GLU A 637 5.33 -10.02 -20.66
CA GLU A 637 3.91 -10.40 -20.84
C GLU A 637 3.01 -9.68 -19.84
N ILE A 638 3.42 -9.60 -18.56
CA ILE A 638 2.67 -8.89 -17.52
C ILE A 638 2.55 -7.40 -17.86
N LYS A 639 3.62 -6.74 -18.29
CA LYS A 639 3.56 -5.33 -18.74
C LYS A 639 2.62 -5.14 -19.94
N SER A 640 2.58 -6.10 -20.86
CA SER A 640 1.61 -6.06 -21.97
C SER A 640 0.17 -6.17 -21.49
N VAL A 641 -0.10 -7.06 -20.53
CA VAL A 641 -1.41 -7.19 -19.88
C VAL A 641 -1.78 -5.90 -19.16
N LEU A 642 -0.88 -5.34 -18.34
CA LEU A 642 -1.10 -4.09 -17.63
C LEU A 642 -1.44 -2.93 -18.58
N LYS A 643 -0.69 -2.79 -19.67
CA LYS A 643 -0.93 -1.75 -20.67
C LYS A 643 -2.32 -1.83 -21.30
N GLU A 644 -2.87 -3.05 -21.45
CA GLU A 644 -4.17 -3.26 -22.08
C GLU A 644 -5.33 -3.19 -21.07
N THR A 645 -5.08 -3.42 -19.78
CA THR A 645 -6.15 -3.66 -18.79
C THR A 645 -6.19 -2.68 -17.63
N CYS A 646 -5.18 -1.82 -17.45
CA CYS A 646 -5.23 -0.75 -16.46
C CYS A 646 -6.37 0.21 -16.74
N VAL A 647 -7.05 0.65 -15.69
CA VAL A 647 -8.16 1.60 -15.77
C VAL A 647 -7.62 3.02 -15.88
N ASN A 648 -8.11 3.73 -16.89
CA ASN A 648 -7.86 5.16 -17.08
C ASN A 648 -9.17 5.94 -16.91
N ASP A 649 -9.16 6.91 -16.02
CA ASP A 649 -10.30 7.77 -15.69
C ASP A 649 -9.89 9.26 -15.71
N THR A 650 -10.73 10.14 -15.19
CA THR A 650 -10.45 11.58 -15.15
C THR A 650 -9.24 11.95 -14.29
N TRP A 651 -8.89 11.11 -13.30
CA TRP A 651 -7.72 11.30 -12.43
C TRP A 651 -6.40 10.89 -13.07
N THR A 652 -6.44 10.12 -14.15
CA THR A 652 -5.24 9.61 -14.85
C THR A 652 -5.06 10.21 -16.24
N THR A 653 -6.12 10.79 -16.82
CA THR A 653 -6.13 11.29 -18.21
C THR A 653 -6.23 12.80 -18.33
N ASP A 654 -6.90 13.47 -17.40
CA ASP A 654 -7.02 14.92 -17.38
C ASP A 654 -5.88 15.54 -16.55
N VAL A 655 -4.98 16.25 -17.22
CA VAL A 655 -3.82 16.90 -16.57
C VAL A 655 -4.20 17.90 -15.48
N ALA A 656 -5.41 18.47 -15.52
CA ALA A 656 -5.89 19.37 -14.48
C ALA A 656 -6.19 18.65 -13.14
N ASN A 657 -6.40 17.35 -13.20
CA ASN A 657 -6.67 16.48 -12.05
C ASN A 657 -5.43 15.69 -11.60
N ILE A 658 -4.35 15.73 -12.36
CA ILE A 658 -3.09 15.07 -11.99
C ILE A 658 -2.26 16.05 -11.16
N PRO A 659 -1.82 15.69 -9.94
CA PRO A 659 -1.12 16.63 -9.06
C PRO A 659 0.10 17.30 -9.68
N SER A 660 0.90 16.57 -10.45
CA SER A 660 2.05 17.11 -11.18
C SER A 660 1.69 17.90 -12.45
N GLY A 661 0.45 17.82 -12.93
CA GLY A 661 0.07 18.32 -14.26
C GLY A 661 0.67 17.51 -15.41
N ASN A 662 1.25 16.32 -15.15
CA ASN A 662 1.90 15.50 -16.16
C ASN A 662 1.36 14.06 -16.15
N LYS A 663 0.88 13.58 -17.30
CA LYS A 663 0.31 12.23 -17.47
C LYS A 663 1.28 11.09 -17.14
N ILE A 664 2.58 11.33 -17.18
CA ILE A 664 3.60 10.33 -16.82
C ILE A 664 3.35 9.82 -15.40
N GLN A 665 2.86 10.65 -14.47
CA GLN A 665 2.60 10.27 -13.09
C GLN A 665 1.58 9.12 -12.95
N ALA A 666 0.70 8.91 -13.93
CA ALA A 666 -0.27 7.82 -13.95
C ALA A 666 0.29 6.48 -14.48
N GLY A 667 1.40 6.48 -15.18
CA GLY A 667 1.91 5.30 -15.89
C GLY A 667 0.89 4.76 -16.91
N TYR A 668 0.67 3.44 -16.92
CA TYR A 668 -0.41 2.84 -17.74
C TYR A 668 -1.80 3.05 -17.13
N GLY A 669 -1.92 3.56 -15.91
CA GLY A 669 -3.16 3.76 -15.17
C GLY A 669 -3.25 2.90 -13.90
N LYS A 670 -4.47 2.82 -13.35
CA LYS A 670 -4.79 2.05 -12.14
C LYS A 670 -4.85 0.56 -12.45
N ILE A 671 -4.17 -0.27 -11.70
CA ILE A 671 -4.18 -1.73 -11.89
C ILE A 671 -5.59 -2.30 -11.66
N ASP A 672 -6.06 -3.14 -12.60
CA ASP A 672 -7.31 -3.90 -12.49
C ASP A 672 -6.97 -5.40 -12.44
N ALA A 673 -7.09 -5.98 -11.26
CA ALA A 673 -6.73 -7.37 -11.00
C ALA A 673 -7.59 -8.34 -11.83
N LEU A 674 -8.89 -8.09 -11.92
CA LEU A 674 -9.84 -8.96 -12.62
C LEU A 674 -9.69 -8.88 -14.14
N ALA A 675 -9.57 -7.68 -14.70
CA ALA A 675 -9.39 -7.51 -16.14
C ALA A 675 -8.08 -8.16 -16.61
N GLY A 676 -6.98 -7.97 -15.87
CA GLY A 676 -5.70 -8.61 -16.17
C GLY A 676 -5.77 -10.14 -16.09
N LEU A 677 -6.39 -10.69 -15.04
CA LEU A 677 -6.55 -12.13 -14.91
C LEU A 677 -7.37 -12.74 -16.07
N LYS A 678 -8.48 -12.09 -16.43
CA LYS A 678 -9.30 -12.54 -17.59
C LYS A 678 -8.49 -12.54 -18.89
N LYS A 679 -7.72 -11.49 -19.12
CA LYS A 679 -6.83 -11.40 -20.29
C LYS A 679 -5.81 -12.56 -20.33
N ILE A 680 -5.21 -12.88 -19.17
CA ILE A 680 -4.23 -13.99 -19.05
C ILE A 680 -4.90 -15.34 -19.31
N LEU A 681 -6.09 -15.57 -18.76
CA LEU A 681 -6.83 -16.81 -18.95
C LEU A 681 -7.24 -16.99 -20.41
N ASP A 682 -7.66 -15.94 -21.10
CA ASP A 682 -8.01 -15.96 -22.52
C ASP A 682 -6.80 -16.31 -23.40
N THR A 683 -5.63 -15.71 -23.13
CA THR A 683 -4.39 -16.03 -23.85
C THR A 683 -3.91 -17.44 -23.55
N SER A 684 -3.98 -17.88 -22.28
CA SER A 684 -3.60 -19.25 -21.89
C SER A 684 -4.49 -20.30 -22.55
N ALA A 685 -5.78 -20.02 -22.75
CA ALA A 685 -6.67 -20.90 -23.47
C ALA A 685 -6.27 -21.06 -24.95
N ILE A 686 -5.78 -19.97 -25.58
CA ILE A 686 -5.27 -20.02 -26.96
C ILE A 686 -3.96 -20.83 -27.03
N ASP A 687 -3.04 -20.61 -26.09
CA ASP A 687 -1.77 -21.37 -26.01
C ASP A 687 -2.02 -22.87 -25.79
N ALA A 688 -2.94 -23.23 -24.89
CA ALA A 688 -3.31 -24.62 -24.63
C ALA A 688 -3.90 -25.30 -25.88
N VAL A 689 -4.73 -24.60 -26.64
CA VAL A 689 -5.28 -25.10 -27.91
C VAL A 689 -4.16 -25.32 -28.91
N THR A 690 -3.19 -24.45 -29.00
CA THR A 690 -2.06 -24.60 -29.95
C THR A 690 -1.17 -25.78 -29.56
N ILE A 691 -0.89 -25.95 -28.25
CA ILE A 691 -0.07 -27.09 -27.75
C ILE A 691 -0.79 -28.42 -27.95
N ASP A 692 -2.07 -28.54 -27.61
CA ASP A 692 -2.85 -29.74 -27.82
C ASP A 692 -3.02 -30.06 -29.31
N GLY A 693 -3.19 -29.06 -30.16
CA GLY A 693 -3.21 -29.21 -31.62
C GLY A 693 -1.89 -29.73 -32.19
N GLN A 694 -0.77 -29.46 -31.56
CA GLN A 694 0.53 -30.03 -31.95
C GLN A 694 0.75 -31.47 -31.45
N ARG A 695 0.19 -31.84 -30.29
CA ARG A 695 0.34 -33.18 -29.70
C ARG A 695 -0.64 -34.22 -30.26
N GLN A 696 -1.80 -33.81 -30.73
CA GLN A 696 -2.83 -34.71 -31.25
C GLN A 696 -2.86 -34.69 -32.81
N ALA A 697 -1.82 -35.11 -33.43
CA ALA A 697 -1.77 -35.25 -34.86
C ALA A 697 -2.40 -36.60 -35.34
N THR A 698 -3.72 -36.74 -35.13
CA THR A 698 -4.55 -37.71 -35.92
C THR A 698 -5.94 -37.12 -36.12
N PRO A 699 -6.21 -36.49 -37.25
CA PRO A 699 -7.43 -35.73 -37.51
C PRO A 699 -8.73 -36.53 -37.53
N ALA A 700 -8.68 -37.83 -37.68
CA ALA A 700 -9.86 -38.64 -38.07
C ALA A 700 -10.74 -39.12 -36.88
N THR A 701 -10.28 -39.05 -35.63
CA THR A 701 -10.98 -39.66 -34.48
C THR A 701 -11.51 -38.68 -33.43
N MET A 702 -11.28 -37.39 -33.58
CA MET A 702 -11.56 -36.38 -32.53
C MET A 702 -13.00 -35.84 -32.54
N TYR A 703 -13.68 -35.89 -33.66
CA TYR A 703 -15.04 -35.36 -33.77
C TYR A 703 -16.08 -36.48 -33.69
N SER A 704 -16.98 -36.39 -32.69
CA SER A 704 -18.15 -37.28 -32.66
C SER A 704 -19.05 -36.99 -33.87
N VAL A 705 -19.78 -38.02 -34.34
CA VAL A 705 -20.57 -37.94 -35.58
C VAL A 705 -21.64 -36.80 -35.51
N ASP A 706 -22.06 -36.40 -34.32
CA ASP A 706 -23.28 -35.59 -34.13
C ASP A 706 -23.05 -34.16 -33.66
N ALA A 707 -21.82 -33.63 -33.58
CA ALA A 707 -21.60 -32.24 -33.15
C ALA A 707 -20.99 -31.38 -34.26
N PRO A 708 -21.58 -30.18 -34.54
CA PRO A 708 -21.08 -29.29 -35.57
C PRO A 708 -19.75 -28.63 -35.16
N VAL A 709 -18.91 -28.34 -36.15
CA VAL A 709 -17.65 -27.60 -36.02
C VAL A 709 -17.85 -26.22 -36.60
N TYR A 710 -17.35 -25.19 -35.94
CA TYR A 710 -17.45 -23.80 -36.37
C TYR A 710 -16.07 -23.18 -36.56
N ASN A 711 -15.91 -22.28 -37.53
CA ASN A 711 -14.72 -21.44 -37.60
C ASN A 711 -14.75 -20.32 -36.57
N MET A 712 -13.69 -19.49 -36.47
CA MET A 712 -13.60 -18.41 -35.52
C MET A 712 -14.59 -17.26 -35.75
N MET A 713 -15.25 -17.22 -36.92
CA MET A 713 -16.32 -16.27 -37.25
C MET A 713 -17.71 -16.84 -36.90
N GLY A 714 -17.78 -18.00 -36.24
CA GLY A 714 -19.05 -18.65 -35.88
C GLY A 714 -19.79 -19.34 -36.98
N GLN A 715 -19.18 -19.52 -38.17
CA GLN A 715 -19.78 -20.21 -39.28
C GLN A 715 -19.52 -21.72 -39.14
N GLN A 716 -20.54 -22.53 -39.35
CA GLN A 716 -20.36 -24.00 -39.37
C GLN A 716 -19.50 -24.41 -40.57
N VAL A 717 -18.47 -25.21 -40.31
CA VAL A 717 -17.53 -25.67 -41.31
C VAL A 717 -17.45 -27.22 -41.33
N ASP A 718 -16.95 -27.76 -42.42
CA ASP A 718 -16.68 -29.18 -42.51
C ASP A 718 -15.59 -29.61 -41.52
N LYS A 719 -15.66 -30.86 -41.05
CA LYS A 719 -14.68 -31.43 -40.11
C LYS A 719 -13.26 -31.51 -40.68
N SER A 720 -13.10 -31.38 -42.00
CA SER A 720 -11.81 -31.27 -42.66
C SER A 720 -11.26 -29.83 -42.78
N HIS A 721 -12.03 -28.83 -42.30
CA HIS A 721 -11.63 -27.42 -42.36
C HIS A 721 -10.32 -27.21 -41.60
N ARG A 722 -9.29 -26.72 -42.31
CA ARG A 722 -7.96 -26.46 -41.73
C ARG A 722 -7.94 -25.08 -41.03
N GLY A 723 -7.28 -25.01 -39.90
CA GLY A 723 -7.16 -23.80 -39.08
C GLY A 723 -7.83 -23.93 -37.71
N LEU A 724 -8.03 -22.78 -37.06
CA LEU A 724 -8.65 -22.75 -35.75
C LEU A 724 -10.17 -22.97 -35.86
N VAL A 725 -10.68 -23.99 -35.19
CA VAL A 725 -12.10 -24.34 -35.17
C VAL A 725 -12.66 -24.43 -33.75
N ILE A 726 -13.98 -24.26 -33.61
CA ILE A 726 -14.71 -24.43 -32.35
C ILE A 726 -15.53 -25.75 -32.45
N TYR A 727 -15.31 -26.65 -31.52
CA TYR A 727 -16.04 -27.90 -31.40
C TYR A 727 -16.46 -28.10 -29.93
N LYS A 728 -17.76 -28.34 -29.69
CA LYS A 728 -18.34 -28.43 -28.32
C LYS A 728 -17.92 -27.31 -27.39
N GLY A 729 -17.90 -26.06 -27.90
CA GLY A 729 -17.53 -24.86 -27.13
C GLY A 729 -16.04 -24.69 -26.85
N ARG A 730 -15.17 -25.56 -27.37
CA ARG A 730 -13.71 -25.48 -27.22
C ARG A 730 -13.05 -25.21 -28.56
N LYS A 731 -11.91 -24.51 -28.52
CA LYS A 731 -11.11 -24.17 -29.70
C LYS A 731 -10.09 -25.28 -30.00
N TYR A 732 -9.90 -25.62 -31.24
CA TYR A 732 -8.93 -26.64 -31.72
C TYR A 732 -8.23 -26.13 -32.99
N LEU A 733 -6.97 -26.47 -33.14
CA LEU A 733 -6.25 -26.27 -34.40
C LEU A 733 -6.38 -27.54 -35.25
N ASN A 734 -7.18 -27.47 -36.30
CA ASN A 734 -7.33 -28.55 -37.26
C ASN A 734 -6.32 -28.34 -38.40
N LYS A 735 -5.31 -29.22 -38.51
CA LYS A 735 -4.20 -29.10 -39.46
C LYS A 735 -4.55 -29.61 -40.85
#